data_c4099661314b65384a7f191cab275394
#
_entry.id   c4099661314b65384a7f191cab275394
#
_cell.length_a   1.000
_cell.length_b   1.000
_cell.length_c   1.000
_cell.angle_alpha   90.00
_cell.angle_beta   90.00
_cell.angle_gamma   90.00
#
_symmetry.space_group_name_H-M   'P 1'
#
loop_
_entity.id
_entity.type
_entity.pdbx_description
1 polymer ?
#
loop_
_entity_poly.entity_id
_entity_poly.type
_entity_poly.pdbx_seq_one_letter_code
_entity_poly.pdbx_strand_id
1 'polypeptide(L)'
;MGYNLDEYQESSVKAEEKNALIVAAPGSGKTTVIINRVNYLVKQKNILDKNIIVITFTKAAALNMKKRYFDKFNTTTAPFFGTFHGLFYKMLLKTGGNIDIIDGGIVYKIVSNILNKYFDEVSEDKVKEAINNISLYKTSRLPLNEFKASISKEIFEEILETYEGYKKENNKYDFDDLCIKVLELLKSNKNLCSAYQKLFKYILVDEFQDCDEMQIEFLKIINEGHENSLFAVGDEDQCIYSFRGSKPEYMVSFDEIFGDAKKYYLSVNYRSKQNIVESSKKLIKFNKARNNKEIYFNREELGIIKWFNTYNEKMQAEKLADIIEENKKLGIPYEKNAILYRTNMESMNAIDVLTRRKIPFTLLDREYNFFEHFICKDIIAYLKLSVNNFDKKSFIQIINKPFRYMSKSNIAYLNNYFKEESPFDIIIDKEDTPPFQKKKIDELRKDINYLNKISLSLAISYIVMDLGYIDHLREYSQKFGQSLDDLEDIIEEFKVAAEGYKTIFEFLAHVDEVKESIEESKKKKDREGVILSTIHGVKGMEFYIVYILNCCEDTFPHSSSKDTNIEEERRLFYVGITRAIDELYLFSPRNRKGQFKDISRFIIEGGFNDLPVDTYGYEIGRRITHKTYGTGIIEELGKDKATIRFDDGEVRSFSLKVLVDNGLVNKV
;
A
#
# COMPACT_ATOMS: atom_id res chain seq x y z
N MET A 1 -29.79 -0.97 -21.24
CA MET A 1 -30.48 -1.87 -20.30
C MET A 1 -30.54 -1.17 -18.96
N GLY A 2 -31.76 -0.80 -18.47
CA GLY A 2 -31.91 -0.20 -17.14
C GLY A 2 -31.64 -1.29 -16.10
N TYR A 3 -30.58 -1.12 -15.29
CA TYR A 3 -30.44 -1.93 -14.09
C TYR A 3 -31.58 -1.55 -13.16
N ASN A 4 -32.55 -2.47 -12.95
CA ASN A 4 -33.55 -2.32 -11.91
C ASN A 4 -32.79 -2.30 -10.57
N LEU A 5 -33.10 -1.31 -9.73
CA LEU A 5 -32.61 -1.26 -8.35
C LEU A 5 -33.23 -2.43 -7.58
N ASP A 6 -32.46 -3.04 -6.71
CA ASP A 6 -33.04 -3.94 -5.71
C ASP A 6 -33.81 -3.16 -4.63
N GLU A 7 -34.52 -3.88 -3.77
CA GLU A 7 -35.33 -3.29 -2.70
C GLU A 7 -34.53 -2.39 -1.75
N TYR A 8 -33.30 -2.81 -1.40
CA TYR A 8 -32.40 -2.05 -0.52
C TYR A 8 -31.91 -0.76 -1.19
N GLN A 9 -31.54 -0.86 -2.47
CA GLN A 9 -31.11 0.27 -3.26
C GLN A 9 -32.28 1.25 -3.49
N GLU A 10 -33.47 0.75 -3.82
CA GLU A 10 -34.64 1.57 -4.07
C GLU A 10 -35.08 2.32 -2.81
N SER A 11 -35.12 1.64 -1.65
CA SER A 11 -35.47 2.28 -0.38
C SER A 11 -34.47 3.38 -0.01
N SER A 12 -33.16 3.13 -0.24
CA SER A 12 -32.11 4.12 -0.01
C SER A 12 -32.23 5.34 -0.93
N VAL A 13 -32.53 5.11 -2.24
CA VAL A 13 -32.71 6.20 -3.21
C VAL A 13 -33.89 7.08 -2.83
N LYS A 14 -34.94 6.52 -2.25
CA LYS A 14 -36.18 7.24 -1.86
C LYS A 14 -36.18 7.75 -0.42
N ALA A 15 -35.04 7.67 0.31
CA ALA A 15 -34.94 8.16 1.69
C ALA A 15 -35.53 9.58 1.83
N GLU A 16 -36.38 9.79 2.82
CA GLU A 16 -37.09 11.08 3.03
C GLU A 16 -36.56 11.83 4.25
N GLU A 17 -35.79 11.18 5.08
CA GLU A 17 -35.21 11.77 6.30
C GLU A 17 -34.26 12.91 5.95
N LYS A 18 -34.12 13.87 6.87
CA LYS A 18 -33.18 14.97 6.73
C LYS A 18 -31.75 14.45 6.54
N ASN A 19 -31.37 13.48 7.36
CA ASN A 19 -30.05 12.87 7.32
C ASN A 19 -30.18 11.35 7.10
N ALA A 20 -29.62 10.87 6.03
CA ALA A 20 -29.61 9.44 5.70
C ALA A 20 -28.18 8.93 5.60
N LEU A 21 -27.85 7.91 6.38
CA LEU A 21 -26.60 7.15 6.24
C LEU A 21 -26.91 5.84 5.51
N ILE A 22 -26.24 5.63 4.39
CA ILE A 22 -26.31 4.41 3.62
C ILE A 22 -25.11 3.55 3.95
N VAL A 23 -25.31 2.58 4.81
CA VAL A 23 -24.30 1.61 5.23
C VAL A 23 -24.21 0.50 4.17
N ALA A 24 -23.14 0.46 3.44
CA ALA A 24 -23.02 -0.37 2.26
C ALA A 24 -22.09 -1.57 2.47
N ALA A 25 -22.47 -2.73 1.96
CA ALA A 25 -21.55 -3.85 1.80
C ALA A 25 -20.59 -3.61 0.60
N PRO A 26 -19.42 -4.23 0.57
CA PRO A 26 -18.56 -4.23 -0.61
C PRO A 26 -19.32 -4.73 -1.83
N GLY A 27 -19.16 -4.07 -2.99
CA GLY A 27 -19.84 -4.51 -4.22
C GLY A 27 -21.36 -4.37 -4.24
N SER A 28 -21.96 -3.61 -3.30
CA SER A 28 -23.42 -3.42 -3.21
C SER A 28 -23.99 -2.31 -4.09
N GLY A 29 -23.14 -1.65 -4.89
CA GLY A 29 -23.60 -0.63 -5.83
C GLY A 29 -23.72 0.78 -5.23
N LYS A 30 -22.87 1.19 -4.27
CA LYS A 30 -22.81 2.55 -3.70
C LYS A 30 -22.98 3.65 -4.74
N THR A 31 -22.13 3.64 -5.77
CA THR A 31 -22.17 4.62 -6.86
C THR A 31 -23.52 4.61 -7.61
N THR A 32 -24.11 3.43 -7.81
CA THR A 32 -25.41 3.27 -8.45
C THR A 32 -26.50 3.96 -7.63
N VAL A 33 -26.48 3.80 -6.32
CA VAL A 33 -27.45 4.46 -5.43
C VAL A 33 -27.30 5.98 -5.49
N ILE A 34 -26.07 6.51 -5.41
CA ILE A 34 -25.81 7.96 -5.47
C ILE A 34 -26.35 8.57 -6.78
N ILE A 35 -26.01 8.01 -7.94
CA ILE A 35 -26.46 8.59 -9.22
C ILE A 35 -27.98 8.48 -9.41
N ASN A 36 -28.60 7.40 -8.91
CA ASN A 36 -30.06 7.28 -8.93
C ASN A 36 -30.75 8.25 -7.93
N ARG A 37 -30.13 8.50 -6.76
CA ARG A 37 -30.57 9.51 -5.80
C ARG A 37 -30.55 10.91 -6.44
N VAL A 38 -29.48 11.27 -7.13
CA VAL A 38 -29.42 12.54 -7.88
C VAL A 38 -30.56 12.64 -8.89
N ASN A 39 -30.77 11.60 -9.70
CA ASN A 39 -31.86 11.59 -10.67
C ASN A 39 -33.23 11.67 -10.01
N TYR A 40 -33.45 10.97 -8.91
CA TYR A 40 -34.70 11.05 -8.12
C TYR A 40 -34.98 12.48 -7.64
N LEU A 41 -33.95 13.14 -7.07
CA LEU A 41 -34.10 14.54 -6.62
C LEU A 41 -34.40 15.48 -7.77
N VAL A 42 -33.73 15.37 -8.90
CA VAL A 42 -33.91 16.25 -10.06
C VAL A 42 -35.26 15.99 -10.75
N LYS A 43 -35.59 14.72 -11.03
CA LYS A 43 -36.73 14.36 -11.88
C LYS A 43 -38.05 14.19 -11.12
N GLN A 44 -38.00 13.67 -9.89
CA GLN A 44 -39.23 13.39 -9.13
C GLN A 44 -39.50 14.44 -8.05
N LYS A 45 -38.45 14.97 -7.41
CA LYS A 45 -38.62 16.06 -6.43
C LYS A 45 -38.47 17.46 -7.03
N ASN A 46 -38.15 17.56 -8.33
CA ASN A 46 -37.95 18.82 -9.06
C ASN A 46 -36.92 19.78 -8.44
N ILE A 47 -35.85 19.19 -7.88
CA ILE A 47 -34.76 19.96 -7.28
C ILE A 47 -33.81 20.46 -8.39
N LEU A 48 -33.44 21.73 -8.34
CA LEU A 48 -32.50 22.30 -9.29
C LEU A 48 -31.09 21.74 -9.09
N ASP A 49 -30.41 21.45 -10.19
CA ASP A 49 -29.02 20.93 -10.19
C ASP A 49 -28.07 21.73 -9.27
N LYS A 50 -28.21 23.06 -9.25
CA LYS A 50 -27.40 23.96 -8.42
C LYS A 50 -27.57 23.76 -6.91
N ASN A 51 -28.67 23.14 -6.49
CA ASN A 51 -28.97 22.89 -5.08
C ASN A 51 -28.49 21.51 -4.59
N ILE A 52 -27.90 20.73 -5.47
CA ILE A 52 -27.35 19.39 -5.18
C ILE A 52 -25.83 19.42 -5.32
N ILE A 53 -25.11 18.91 -4.35
CA ILE A 53 -23.68 18.65 -4.44
C ILE A 53 -23.40 17.18 -4.17
N VAL A 54 -22.52 16.61 -4.98
CA VAL A 54 -22.02 15.24 -4.83
C VAL A 54 -20.53 15.31 -4.59
N ILE A 55 -20.11 14.82 -3.44
CA ILE A 55 -18.72 14.87 -2.97
C ILE A 55 -18.17 13.44 -2.95
N THR A 56 -16.99 13.23 -3.52
CA THR A 56 -16.27 11.96 -3.52
C THR A 56 -14.83 12.17 -3.03
N PHE A 57 -14.12 11.08 -2.72
CA PHE A 57 -12.77 11.17 -2.20
C PHE A 57 -11.73 11.60 -3.26
N THR A 58 -11.89 11.20 -4.53
CA THR A 58 -10.93 11.51 -5.60
C THR A 58 -11.57 12.23 -6.79
N LYS A 59 -10.76 13.07 -7.47
CA LYS A 59 -11.19 13.74 -8.71
C LYS A 59 -11.58 12.74 -9.82
N ALA A 60 -10.87 11.61 -9.90
CA ALA A 60 -11.16 10.57 -10.88
C ALA A 60 -12.53 9.91 -10.61
N ALA A 61 -12.85 9.60 -9.34
CA ALA A 61 -14.13 9.07 -8.94
C ALA A 61 -15.26 10.04 -9.26
N ALA A 62 -15.09 11.35 -8.97
CA ALA A 62 -16.07 12.39 -9.29
C ALA A 62 -16.35 12.47 -10.80
N LEU A 63 -15.31 12.46 -11.64
CA LEU A 63 -15.45 12.49 -13.10
C LEU A 63 -16.14 11.24 -13.64
N ASN A 64 -15.76 10.06 -13.13
CA ASN A 64 -16.37 8.79 -13.52
C ASN A 64 -17.87 8.75 -13.11
N MET A 65 -18.18 9.17 -11.90
CA MET A 65 -19.56 9.22 -11.40
C MET A 65 -20.41 10.18 -12.25
N LYS A 66 -19.86 11.36 -12.57
CA LYS A 66 -20.52 12.34 -13.45
C LYS A 66 -20.76 11.77 -14.84
N LYS A 67 -19.78 11.09 -15.44
CA LYS A 67 -19.91 10.41 -16.73
C LYS A 67 -21.01 9.35 -16.69
N ARG A 68 -20.99 8.47 -15.67
CA ARG A 68 -22.03 7.44 -15.49
C ARG A 68 -23.44 8.06 -15.34
N TYR A 69 -23.56 9.20 -14.68
CA TYR A 69 -24.82 9.93 -14.57
C TYR A 69 -25.32 10.40 -15.94
N PHE A 70 -24.47 11.01 -16.76
CA PHE A 70 -24.81 11.43 -18.11
C PHE A 70 -25.21 10.25 -19.01
N ASP A 71 -24.37 9.21 -19.03
CA ASP A 71 -24.59 8.03 -19.89
C ASP A 71 -25.89 7.30 -19.51
N LYS A 72 -26.19 7.18 -18.21
CA LYS A 72 -27.36 6.45 -17.73
C LYS A 72 -28.68 7.19 -17.98
N PHE A 73 -28.71 8.51 -17.77
CA PHE A 73 -29.93 9.29 -17.79
C PHE A 73 -30.10 10.18 -19.03
N ASN A 74 -29.16 10.08 -19.96
CA ASN A 74 -29.14 10.85 -21.21
C ASN A 74 -29.45 12.34 -20.99
N THR A 75 -28.76 12.96 -20.04
CA THR A 75 -28.93 14.37 -19.65
C THR A 75 -27.68 15.17 -20.02
N THR A 76 -27.87 16.47 -20.31
CA THR A 76 -26.79 17.41 -20.63
C THR A 76 -26.41 18.29 -19.44
N THR A 77 -27.21 18.28 -18.38
CA THR A 77 -26.97 19.06 -17.16
C THR A 77 -26.71 18.10 -15.99
N ALA A 78 -25.93 18.55 -15.03
CA ALA A 78 -25.66 17.78 -13.82
C ALA A 78 -25.34 18.70 -12.65
N PRO A 79 -25.66 18.25 -11.42
CA PRO A 79 -25.15 18.88 -10.20
C PRO A 79 -23.63 18.98 -10.15
N PHE A 80 -23.13 19.62 -9.11
CA PHE A 80 -21.70 19.57 -8.82
C PHE A 80 -21.28 18.15 -8.44
N PHE A 81 -20.33 17.59 -9.17
CA PHE A 81 -19.57 16.39 -8.79
C PHE A 81 -18.12 16.78 -8.57
N GLY A 82 -17.59 16.53 -7.38
CA GLY A 82 -16.20 16.92 -7.06
C GLY A 82 -15.72 16.32 -5.76
N THR A 83 -14.57 16.81 -5.30
CA THR A 83 -13.98 16.48 -3.99
C THR A 83 -14.22 17.62 -3.00
N PHE A 84 -14.03 17.36 -1.68
CA PHE A 84 -14.05 18.43 -0.67
C PHE A 84 -13.11 19.58 -1.05
N HIS A 85 -11.86 19.30 -1.35
CA HIS A 85 -10.87 20.32 -1.74
C HIS A 85 -11.31 21.10 -2.99
N GLY A 86 -11.88 20.43 -3.99
CA GLY A 86 -12.40 21.09 -5.19
C GLY A 86 -13.59 21.99 -4.90
N LEU A 87 -14.43 21.62 -3.93
CA LEU A 87 -15.53 22.45 -3.45
C LEU A 87 -15.00 23.67 -2.68
N PHE A 88 -14.10 23.45 -1.73
CA PHE A 88 -13.49 24.51 -0.92
C PHE A 88 -12.74 25.53 -1.78
N TYR A 89 -11.96 25.07 -2.74
CA TYR A 89 -11.30 25.94 -3.71
C TYR A 89 -12.31 26.86 -4.44
N LYS A 90 -13.42 26.29 -4.93
CA LYS A 90 -14.47 27.08 -5.60
C LYS A 90 -15.17 28.06 -4.67
N MET A 91 -15.39 27.69 -3.42
CA MET A 91 -16.00 28.57 -2.42
C MET A 91 -15.11 29.79 -2.15
N LEU A 92 -13.82 29.56 -1.96
CA LEU A 92 -12.83 30.63 -1.71
C LEU A 92 -12.64 31.54 -2.91
N LEU A 93 -12.60 31.01 -4.13
CA LEU A 93 -12.54 31.83 -5.37
C LEU A 93 -13.73 32.79 -5.48
N LYS A 94 -14.94 32.37 -5.10
CA LYS A 94 -16.15 33.22 -5.12
C LYS A 94 -16.12 34.35 -4.11
N THR A 95 -15.30 34.27 -3.08
CA THR A 95 -15.13 35.36 -2.09
C THR A 95 -14.11 36.42 -2.52
N GLY A 96 -13.60 36.32 -3.76
CA GLY A 96 -12.66 37.31 -4.33
C GLY A 96 -11.19 37.05 -4.00
N GLY A 97 -10.85 35.89 -3.41
CA GLY A 97 -9.47 35.50 -3.14
C GLY A 97 -8.76 34.95 -4.39
N ASN A 98 -7.53 35.41 -4.64
CA ASN A 98 -6.64 34.69 -5.53
C ASN A 98 -6.04 33.52 -4.75
N ILE A 99 -6.36 32.27 -5.15
CA ILE A 99 -5.91 31.05 -4.49
C ILE A 99 -4.85 30.41 -5.38
N ASP A 100 -3.61 30.46 -4.92
CA ASP A 100 -2.48 29.83 -5.60
C ASP A 100 -1.95 28.67 -4.74
N ILE A 101 -2.11 27.45 -5.26
CA ILE A 101 -1.70 26.23 -4.54
C ILE A 101 -0.19 26.04 -4.65
N ILE A 102 0.45 25.76 -3.54
CA ILE A 102 1.88 25.45 -3.50
C ILE A 102 2.18 24.19 -4.30
N ASP A 103 3.22 24.24 -5.13
CA ASP A 103 3.68 23.08 -5.89
C ASP A 103 4.35 22.05 -4.96
N GLY A 104 4.02 20.78 -5.15
CA GLY A 104 4.57 19.69 -4.34
C GLY A 104 6.10 19.57 -4.39
N GLY A 105 6.72 19.92 -5.53
CA GLY A 105 8.18 19.94 -5.68
C GLY A 105 8.82 21.04 -4.82
N ILE A 106 8.14 22.15 -4.62
CA ILE A 106 8.61 23.23 -3.72
C ILE A 106 8.52 22.73 -2.26
N VAL A 107 7.40 22.12 -1.88
CA VAL A 107 7.23 21.54 -0.53
C VAL A 107 8.33 20.53 -0.25
N TYR A 108 8.54 19.60 -1.19
CA TYR A 108 9.61 18.61 -1.10
C TYR A 108 10.98 19.26 -0.89
N LYS A 109 11.28 20.31 -1.67
CA LYS A 109 12.56 21.03 -1.62
C LYS A 109 12.76 21.75 -0.28
N ILE A 110 11.72 22.40 0.26
CA ILE A 110 11.76 23.07 1.55
C ILE A 110 12.10 22.05 2.65
N VAL A 111 11.33 20.98 2.72
CA VAL A 111 11.48 19.93 3.74
C VAL A 111 12.83 19.24 3.61
N SER A 112 13.23 18.86 2.38
CA SER A 112 14.51 18.22 2.12
C SER A 112 15.69 19.12 2.50
N ASN A 113 15.64 20.42 2.21
CA ASN A 113 16.71 21.34 2.57
C ASN A 113 16.89 21.48 4.10
N ILE A 114 15.80 21.47 4.87
CA ILE A 114 15.88 21.53 6.32
C ILE A 114 16.42 20.21 6.86
N LEU A 115 15.87 19.08 6.43
CA LEU A 115 16.37 17.79 6.86
C LEU A 115 17.87 17.61 6.55
N ASN A 116 18.35 18.09 5.40
CA ASN A 116 19.78 18.05 5.02
C ASN A 116 20.70 18.93 5.90
N LYS A 117 20.15 19.85 6.71
CA LYS A 117 20.96 20.57 7.73
C LYS A 117 21.32 19.68 8.92
N TYR A 118 20.43 18.77 9.25
CA TYR A 118 20.56 17.88 10.42
C TYR A 118 21.12 16.51 10.07
N PHE A 119 21.03 16.12 8.78
CA PHE A 119 21.33 14.78 8.30
C PHE A 119 22.21 14.85 7.06
N ASP A 120 23.22 14.01 6.99
CA ASP A 120 24.16 13.98 5.86
C ASP A 120 23.50 13.43 4.58
N GLU A 121 22.51 12.54 4.72
CA GLU A 121 21.65 12.04 3.63
C GLU A 121 20.21 11.92 4.09
N VAL A 122 19.30 12.39 3.27
CA VAL A 122 17.86 12.33 3.53
C VAL A 122 17.20 11.49 2.44
N SER A 123 16.58 10.38 2.84
CA SER A 123 15.81 9.56 1.91
C SER A 123 14.54 10.26 1.46
N GLU A 124 14.07 9.93 0.26
CA GLU A 124 12.79 10.45 -0.26
C GLU A 124 11.61 10.11 0.67
N ASP A 125 11.61 8.90 1.24
CA ASP A 125 10.57 8.46 2.15
C ASP A 125 10.53 9.30 3.43
N LYS A 126 11.70 9.70 3.96
CA LYS A 126 11.79 10.58 5.13
C LYS A 126 11.23 11.98 4.85
N VAL A 127 11.48 12.51 3.67
CA VAL A 127 10.87 13.78 3.24
C VAL A 127 9.36 13.66 3.14
N LYS A 128 8.85 12.59 2.53
CA LYS A 128 7.41 12.31 2.41
C LYS A 128 6.76 12.15 3.79
N GLU A 129 7.42 11.46 4.70
CA GLU A 129 6.95 11.28 6.07
C GLU A 129 6.85 12.63 6.80
N ALA A 130 7.86 13.48 6.68
CA ALA A 130 7.83 14.82 7.27
C ALA A 130 6.70 15.71 6.67
N ILE A 131 6.47 15.62 5.36
CA ILE A 131 5.35 16.30 4.69
C ILE A 131 4.01 15.78 5.22
N ASN A 132 3.86 14.47 5.41
CA ASN A 132 2.65 13.89 5.99
C ASN A 132 2.42 14.37 7.43
N ASN A 133 3.48 14.53 8.23
CA ASN A 133 3.36 15.09 9.58
C ASN A 133 2.83 16.54 9.58
N ILE A 134 3.17 17.36 8.57
CA ILE A 134 2.59 18.73 8.44
C ILE A 134 1.07 18.64 8.26
N SER A 135 0.59 17.79 7.35
CA SER A 135 -0.84 17.62 7.11
C SER A 135 -1.56 17.07 8.35
N LEU A 136 -0.99 16.04 9.00
CA LEU A 136 -1.53 15.48 10.26
C LEU A 136 -1.62 16.52 11.38
N TYR A 137 -0.58 17.34 11.54
CA TYR A 137 -0.58 18.42 12.53
C TYR A 137 -1.73 19.40 12.26
N LYS A 138 -1.85 19.89 11.01
CA LYS A 138 -2.88 20.85 10.62
C LYS A 138 -4.30 20.30 10.79
N THR A 139 -4.49 19.03 10.43
CA THR A 139 -5.81 18.37 10.52
C THR A 139 -6.18 17.95 11.92
N SER A 140 -5.21 17.63 12.78
CA SER A 140 -5.45 17.24 14.18
C SER A 140 -5.91 18.39 15.06
N ARG A 141 -5.62 19.63 14.68
CA ARG A 141 -5.86 20.86 15.49
C ARG A 141 -5.29 20.82 16.91
N LEU A 142 -4.36 19.92 17.16
CA LEU A 142 -3.66 19.87 18.44
C LEU A 142 -2.70 21.05 18.58
N PRO A 143 -2.50 21.57 19.78
CA PRO A 143 -1.39 22.48 20.04
C PRO A 143 -0.06 21.82 19.69
N LEU A 144 0.91 22.60 19.19
CA LEU A 144 2.19 22.06 18.71
C LEU A 144 2.97 21.27 19.78
N ASN A 145 2.82 21.66 21.05
CA ASN A 145 3.42 20.97 22.20
C ASN A 145 2.80 19.59 22.51
N GLU A 146 1.60 19.32 22.02
CA GLU A 146 0.88 18.06 22.21
C GLU A 146 0.97 17.14 20.99
N PHE A 147 1.34 17.69 19.82
CA PHE A 147 1.49 16.92 18.61
C PHE A 147 2.80 16.11 18.62
N LYS A 148 2.69 14.83 18.33
CA LYS A 148 3.83 13.90 18.24
C LYS A 148 4.15 13.63 16.77
N ALA A 149 5.16 14.33 16.24
CA ALA A 149 5.70 14.01 14.93
C ALA A 149 6.56 12.74 14.97
N SER A 150 6.76 12.11 13.83
CA SER A 150 7.67 10.96 13.67
C SER A 150 9.16 11.37 13.62
N ILE A 151 9.45 12.66 13.59
CA ILE A 151 10.79 13.26 13.66
C ILE A 151 10.92 14.08 14.94
N SER A 152 12.16 14.46 15.32
CA SER A 152 12.35 15.24 16.54
C SER A 152 11.55 16.55 16.49
N LYS A 153 11.10 16.97 17.65
CA LYS A 153 10.22 18.14 17.79
C LYS A 153 10.86 19.39 17.21
N GLU A 154 12.14 19.60 17.49
CA GLU A 154 12.90 20.78 17.04
C GLU A 154 12.97 20.84 15.51
N ILE A 155 13.22 19.71 14.86
CA ILE A 155 13.27 19.64 13.41
C ILE A 155 11.89 19.85 12.79
N PHE A 156 10.85 19.29 13.42
CA PHE A 156 9.48 19.47 12.93
C PHE A 156 9.03 20.92 13.06
N GLU A 157 9.35 21.59 14.15
CA GLU A 157 9.06 23.02 14.38
C GLU A 157 9.75 23.90 13.33
N GLU A 158 11.04 23.66 13.01
CA GLU A 158 11.75 24.40 11.96
C GLU A 158 11.14 24.15 10.56
N ILE A 159 10.76 22.91 10.28
CA ILE A 159 10.09 22.56 9.01
C ILE A 159 8.77 23.34 8.90
N LEU A 160 7.94 23.27 9.95
CA LEU A 160 6.63 23.91 9.97
C LEU A 160 6.74 25.42 9.83
N GLU A 161 7.64 26.06 10.59
CA GLU A 161 7.87 27.51 10.54
C GLU A 161 8.33 27.96 9.17
N THR A 162 9.31 27.27 8.58
CA THR A 162 9.84 27.61 7.25
C THR A 162 8.79 27.40 6.18
N TYR A 163 8.03 26.31 6.26
CA TYR A 163 6.98 26.00 5.31
C TYR A 163 5.83 27.01 5.34
N GLU A 164 5.31 27.32 6.53
CA GLU A 164 4.24 28.31 6.71
C GLU A 164 4.74 29.73 6.35
N GLY A 165 5.99 30.06 6.72
CA GLY A 165 6.64 31.32 6.34
C GLY A 165 6.69 31.47 4.81
N TYR A 166 7.17 30.45 4.09
CA TYR A 166 7.21 30.47 2.62
C TYR A 166 5.83 30.68 2.00
N LYS A 167 4.80 29.96 2.49
CA LYS A 167 3.43 30.13 2.01
C LYS A 167 2.92 31.54 2.22
N LYS A 168 3.16 32.12 3.39
CA LYS A 168 2.75 33.48 3.74
C LYS A 168 3.43 34.52 2.85
N GLU A 169 4.75 34.45 2.67
CA GLU A 169 5.54 35.38 1.85
C GLU A 169 5.14 35.34 0.37
N ASN A 170 4.82 34.15 -0.14
CA ASN A 170 4.49 33.93 -1.55
C ASN A 170 2.98 33.89 -1.82
N ASN A 171 2.13 34.17 -0.82
CA ASN A 171 0.68 34.06 -0.90
C ASN A 171 0.19 32.70 -1.45
N LYS A 172 0.81 31.62 -0.99
CA LYS A 172 0.49 30.25 -1.38
C LYS A 172 -0.36 29.54 -0.32
N TYR A 173 -1.12 28.57 -0.75
CA TYR A 173 -1.98 27.73 0.07
C TYR A 173 -1.70 26.27 -0.22
N ASP A 174 -1.82 25.40 0.78
CA ASP A 174 -1.94 23.96 0.58
C ASP A 174 -3.40 23.52 0.63
N PHE A 175 -3.64 22.22 0.46
CA PHE A 175 -4.99 21.68 0.45
C PHE A 175 -5.66 21.75 1.84
N ASP A 176 -4.88 21.61 2.93
CA ASP A 176 -5.40 21.71 4.29
C ASP A 176 -5.84 23.16 4.61
N ASP A 177 -5.08 24.16 4.13
CA ASP A 177 -5.46 25.57 4.25
C ASP A 177 -6.82 25.89 3.63
N LEU A 178 -7.15 25.23 2.51
CA LEU A 178 -8.45 25.45 1.87
C LEU A 178 -9.60 25.09 2.83
N CYS A 179 -9.45 23.95 3.54
CA CYS A 179 -10.45 23.52 4.50
C CYS A 179 -10.53 24.46 5.69
N ILE A 180 -9.37 24.78 6.30
CA ILE A 180 -9.28 25.68 7.46
C ILE A 180 -9.93 27.02 7.13
N LYS A 181 -9.56 27.65 6.00
CA LYS A 181 -10.12 28.95 5.58
C LYS A 181 -11.61 28.93 5.30
N VAL A 182 -12.13 27.85 4.70
CA VAL A 182 -13.57 27.72 4.50
C VAL A 182 -14.30 27.61 5.82
N LEU A 183 -13.79 26.83 6.76
CA LEU A 183 -14.39 26.71 8.10
C LEU A 183 -14.37 28.04 8.86
N GLU A 184 -13.25 28.76 8.85
CA GLU A 184 -13.13 30.09 9.45
C GLU A 184 -14.11 31.09 8.81
N LEU A 185 -14.20 31.07 7.49
CA LEU A 185 -15.07 31.94 6.73
C LEU A 185 -16.55 31.69 7.06
N LEU A 186 -16.97 30.42 7.11
CA LEU A 186 -18.34 30.05 7.43
C LEU A 186 -18.72 30.39 8.89
N LYS A 187 -17.77 30.24 9.83
CA LYS A 187 -17.98 30.58 11.24
C LYS A 187 -18.04 32.09 11.47
N SER A 188 -17.17 32.84 10.80
CA SER A 188 -17.08 34.30 10.99
C SER A 188 -18.14 35.09 10.23
N ASN A 189 -18.63 34.57 9.08
CA ASN A 189 -19.59 35.27 8.22
C ASN A 189 -20.94 34.52 8.16
N LYS A 190 -21.84 34.81 9.10
CA LYS A 190 -23.16 34.18 9.18
C LYS A 190 -24.02 34.36 7.91
N ASN A 191 -23.92 35.52 7.24
CA ASN A 191 -24.67 35.76 5.99
C ASN A 191 -24.20 34.85 4.87
N LEU A 192 -22.88 34.68 4.72
CA LEU A 192 -22.30 33.80 3.74
C LEU A 192 -22.60 32.33 4.06
N CYS A 193 -22.50 31.93 5.33
CA CYS A 193 -22.89 30.60 5.79
C CYS A 193 -24.35 30.30 5.39
N SER A 194 -25.26 31.19 5.74
CA SER A 194 -26.69 31.06 5.39
C SER A 194 -26.93 31.01 3.86
N ALA A 195 -26.13 31.75 3.07
CA ALA A 195 -26.21 31.69 1.62
C ALA A 195 -25.79 30.32 1.07
N TYR A 196 -24.69 29.71 1.61
CA TYR A 196 -24.29 28.36 1.23
C TYR A 196 -25.25 27.28 1.74
N GLN A 197 -25.80 27.43 2.94
CA GLN A 197 -26.87 26.54 3.43
C GLN A 197 -28.10 26.55 2.49
N LYS A 198 -28.54 27.70 2.03
CA LYS A 198 -29.61 27.82 1.05
C LYS A 198 -29.29 27.28 -0.32
N LEU A 199 -28.02 27.37 -0.73
CA LEU A 199 -27.51 26.86 -2.00
C LEU A 199 -27.40 25.34 -2.00
N PHE A 200 -26.78 24.74 -0.97
CA PHE A 200 -26.50 23.32 -0.88
C PHE A 200 -27.59 22.58 -0.10
N LYS A 201 -28.80 22.54 -0.68
CA LYS A 201 -29.92 21.87 -0.03
C LYS A 201 -29.76 20.37 0.11
N TYR A 202 -29.10 19.74 -0.86
CA TYR A 202 -28.87 18.29 -0.88
C TYR A 202 -27.41 18.00 -1.03
N ILE A 203 -26.85 17.41 0.02
CA ILE A 203 -25.41 17.06 0.11
C ILE A 203 -25.32 15.55 0.07
N LEU A 204 -24.70 15.03 -0.99
CA LEU A 204 -24.42 13.60 -1.13
C LEU A 204 -22.91 13.38 -0.98
N VAL A 205 -22.52 12.48 -0.10
CA VAL A 205 -21.11 12.16 0.18
C VAL A 205 -20.87 10.69 -0.07
N ASP A 206 -19.96 10.38 -1.00
CA ASP A 206 -19.46 9.03 -1.27
C ASP A 206 -18.23 8.74 -0.43
N GLU A 207 -18.01 7.48 -0.09
CA GLU A 207 -16.91 7.02 0.77
C GLU A 207 -16.83 7.81 2.10
N PHE A 208 -17.99 8.02 2.73
CA PHE A 208 -18.12 8.85 3.94
C PHE A 208 -17.23 8.40 5.08
N GLN A 209 -16.87 7.10 5.18
CA GLN A 209 -15.94 6.56 6.17
C GLN A 209 -14.52 7.12 6.06
N ASP A 210 -14.18 7.77 4.94
CA ASP A 210 -12.84 8.34 4.71
C ASP A 210 -12.78 9.84 5.06
N CYS A 211 -13.88 10.44 5.52
CA CYS A 211 -13.92 11.83 5.96
C CYS A 211 -13.05 12.04 7.21
N ASP A 212 -12.31 13.14 7.22
CA ASP A 212 -11.59 13.66 8.38
C ASP A 212 -12.47 14.59 9.25
N GLU A 213 -11.95 14.99 10.39
CA GLU A 213 -12.67 15.81 11.37
C GLU A 213 -13.09 17.17 10.79
N MET A 214 -12.25 17.82 9.97
CA MET A 214 -12.56 19.13 9.37
C MET A 214 -13.67 19.00 8.32
N GLN A 215 -13.69 17.91 7.56
CA GLN A 215 -14.74 17.63 6.58
C GLN A 215 -16.07 17.33 7.28
N ILE A 216 -16.04 16.58 8.38
CA ILE A 216 -17.25 16.35 9.21
C ILE A 216 -17.75 17.66 9.79
N GLU A 217 -16.88 18.54 10.27
CA GLU A 217 -17.27 19.85 10.78
C GLU A 217 -17.90 20.73 9.69
N PHE A 218 -17.31 20.74 8.50
CA PHE A 218 -17.92 21.43 7.34
C PHE A 218 -19.32 20.91 7.05
N LEU A 219 -19.50 19.59 7.03
CA LEU A 219 -20.82 18.98 6.81
C LEU A 219 -21.81 19.37 7.89
N LYS A 220 -21.40 19.42 9.17
CA LYS A 220 -22.25 19.89 10.26
C LYS A 220 -22.70 21.33 10.04
N ILE A 221 -21.77 22.26 9.80
CA ILE A 221 -22.07 23.68 9.62
C ILE A 221 -23.07 23.89 8.47
N ILE A 222 -22.87 23.22 7.34
CA ILE A 222 -23.79 23.36 6.21
C ILE A 222 -25.14 22.70 6.50
N ASN A 223 -25.15 21.57 7.19
CA ASN A 223 -26.36 20.79 7.48
C ASN A 223 -27.22 21.37 8.62
N GLU A 224 -26.72 22.37 9.39
CA GLU A 224 -27.51 23.11 10.37
C GLU A 224 -28.66 23.91 9.74
N GLY A 225 -28.64 24.17 8.43
CA GLY A 225 -29.73 24.79 7.71
C GLY A 225 -31.02 23.94 7.79
N HIS A 226 -32.17 24.59 8.00
CA HIS A 226 -33.47 23.89 8.20
C HIS A 226 -33.91 23.02 7.02
N GLU A 227 -33.53 23.41 5.80
CA GLU A 227 -33.94 22.72 4.56
C GLU A 227 -32.83 21.82 3.98
N ASN A 228 -31.70 21.67 4.69
CA ASN A 228 -30.60 20.90 4.20
C ASN A 228 -30.76 19.41 4.52
N SER A 229 -30.37 18.59 3.59
CA SER A 229 -30.39 17.13 3.71
C SER A 229 -29.00 16.55 3.42
N LEU A 230 -28.52 15.68 4.30
CA LEU A 230 -27.27 14.94 4.13
C LEU A 230 -27.57 13.48 3.77
N PHE A 231 -27.03 13.05 2.65
CA PHE A 231 -27.09 11.66 2.18
C PHE A 231 -25.66 11.11 2.12
N ALA A 232 -25.24 10.45 3.18
CA ALA A 232 -23.91 9.88 3.32
C ALA A 232 -23.90 8.41 2.93
N VAL A 233 -22.98 8.00 2.07
CA VAL A 233 -22.82 6.61 1.61
C VAL A 233 -21.42 6.14 1.94
N GLY A 234 -21.29 4.99 2.59
CA GLY A 234 -19.98 4.48 2.97
C GLY A 234 -20.03 3.04 3.47
N ASP A 235 -18.85 2.58 3.85
CA ASP A 235 -18.61 1.27 4.46
C ASP A 235 -17.53 1.44 5.56
N GLU A 236 -17.92 1.47 6.82
CA GLU A 236 -16.99 1.62 7.94
C GLU A 236 -15.98 0.47 8.02
N ASP A 237 -16.34 -0.70 7.48
CA ASP A 237 -15.44 -1.85 7.38
C ASP A 237 -14.35 -1.66 6.31
N GLN A 238 -14.43 -0.59 5.49
CA GLN A 238 -13.40 -0.16 4.55
C GLN A 238 -12.71 1.16 4.97
N CYS A 239 -12.86 1.60 6.22
CA CYS A 239 -12.13 2.73 6.80
C CYS A 239 -10.67 2.31 7.07
N ILE A 240 -9.75 2.69 6.17
CA ILE A 240 -8.32 2.31 6.20
C ILE A 240 -7.37 3.52 6.07
N TYR A 241 -7.86 4.73 6.31
CA TYR A 241 -7.09 5.97 6.25
C TYR A 241 -7.05 6.72 7.58
N SER A 242 -6.98 5.98 8.72
CA SER A 242 -6.90 6.62 10.03
C SER A 242 -5.64 7.49 10.18
N PHE A 243 -4.57 7.12 9.47
CA PHE A 243 -3.36 7.95 9.36
C PHE A 243 -3.56 9.30 8.63
N ARG A 244 -4.76 9.54 8.06
CA ARG A 244 -5.22 10.83 7.53
C ARG A 244 -6.36 11.45 8.33
N GLY A 245 -6.66 10.89 9.51
CA GLY A 245 -7.69 11.40 10.41
C GLY A 245 -9.09 10.83 10.20
N SER A 246 -9.29 9.84 9.32
CA SER A 246 -10.59 9.17 9.17
C SER A 246 -10.86 8.25 10.37
N LYS A 247 -12.15 8.17 10.77
CA LYS A 247 -12.59 7.39 11.92
C LYS A 247 -13.87 6.63 11.59
N PRO A 248 -13.95 5.30 11.81
CA PRO A 248 -15.17 4.52 11.57
C PRO A 248 -16.35 5.00 12.44
N GLU A 249 -16.06 5.62 13.60
CA GLU A 249 -17.04 6.18 14.53
C GLU A 249 -17.92 7.23 13.86
N TYR A 250 -17.46 7.96 12.85
CA TYR A 250 -18.30 8.91 12.12
C TYR A 250 -19.50 8.25 11.42
N MET A 251 -19.37 6.98 11.04
CA MET A 251 -20.49 6.19 10.52
C MET A 251 -21.28 5.49 11.63
N VAL A 252 -20.58 4.96 12.64
CA VAL A 252 -21.22 4.23 13.73
C VAL A 252 -22.13 5.13 14.55
N SER A 253 -21.66 6.32 14.91
CA SER A 253 -22.39 7.34 15.68
C SER A 253 -22.98 8.45 14.80
N PHE A 254 -23.35 8.14 13.57
CA PHE A 254 -23.84 9.13 12.61
C PHE A 254 -25.08 9.88 13.10
N ASP A 255 -26.00 9.18 13.75
CA ASP A 255 -27.22 9.71 14.34
C ASP A 255 -26.94 10.65 15.52
N GLU A 256 -25.93 10.36 16.33
CA GLU A 256 -25.49 11.26 17.41
C GLU A 256 -24.84 12.53 16.83
N ILE A 257 -24.10 12.40 15.73
CA ILE A 257 -23.34 13.49 15.12
C ILE A 257 -24.23 14.46 14.36
N PHE A 258 -25.20 13.97 13.59
CA PHE A 258 -26.01 14.78 12.70
C PHE A 258 -27.46 14.95 13.14
N GLY A 259 -27.95 14.16 14.14
CA GLY A 259 -29.33 14.21 14.60
C GLY A 259 -30.34 13.91 13.49
N ASP A 260 -31.60 13.66 13.83
CA ASP A 260 -32.70 13.37 12.89
C ASP A 260 -32.23 12.53 11.69
N ALA A 261 -31.57 11.40 12.01
CA ALA A 261 -30.88 10.57 11.04
C ALA A 261 -31.43 9.15 11.02
N LYS A 262 -31.43 8.54 9.84
CA LYS A 262 -31.77 7.13 9.67
C LYS A 262 -30.72 6.40 8.89
N LYS A 263 -30.42 5.16 9.32
CA LYS A 263 -29.50 4.25 8.64
C LYS A 263 -30.24 3.33 7.69
N TYR A 264 -29.80 3.27 6.46
CA TYR A 264 -30.22 2.34 5.42
C TYR A 264 -29.08 1.37 5.13
N TYR A 265 -29.38 0.14 4.74
CA TYR A 265 -28.38 -0.88 4.52
C TYR A 265 -28.41 -1.40 3.10
N LEU A 266 -27.29 -1.33 2.39
CA LEU A 266 -27.10 -2.01 1.11
C LEU A 266 -26.45 -3.36 1.37
N SER A 267 -27.29 -4.36 1.59
CA SER A 267 -26.85 -5.66 2.11
C SER A 267 -26.40 -6.65 1.04
N VAL A 268 -26.69 -6.42 -0.25
CA VAL A 268 -26.42 -7.40 -1.30
C VAL A 268 -25.09 -7.12 -2.00
N ASN A 269 -24.17 -8.07 -1.96
CA ASN A 269 -22.91 -8.04 -2.73
C ASN A 269 -23.14 -8.65 -4.12
N TYR A 270 -22.97 -7.84 -5.17
CA TYR A 270 -23.08 -8.24 -6.57
C TYR A 270 -21.75 -8.59 -7.23
N ARG A 271 -20.64 -8.34 -6.53
CA ARG A 271 -19.29 -8.48 -7.07
C ARG A 271 -18.75 -9.89 -6.95
N SER A 272 -18.61 -10.35 -5.73
CA SER A 272 -17.84 -11.54 -5.37
C SER A 272 -18.74 -12.78 -5.30
N LYS A 273 -18.14 -13.93 -5.54
CA LYS A 273 -18.80 -15.23 -5.37
C LYS A 273 -19.05 -15.54 -3.88
N GLN A 274 -20.02 -16.44 -3.62
CA GLN A 274 -20.57 -16.74 -2.29
C GLN A 274 -19.50 -16.93 -1.22
N ASN A 275 -18.58 -17.88 -1.40
CA ASN A 275 -17.61 -18.24 -0.36
C ASN A 275 -16.61 -17.13 -0.04
N ILE A 276 -16.29 -16.23 -1.00
CA ILE A 276 -15.46 -15.05 -0.77
C ILE A 276 -16.21 -14.06 0.15
N VAL A 277 -17.51 -13.84 -0.11
CA VAL A 277 -18.36 -12.99 0.75
C VAL A 277 -18.45 -13.57 2.15
N GLU A 278 -18.70 -14.88 2.28
CA GLU A 278 -18.84 -15.54 3.58
C GLU A 278 -17.55 -15.49 4.42
N SER A 279 -16.38 -15.72 3.80
CA SER A 279 -15.09 -15.62 4.50
C SER A 279 -14.78 -14.19 4.92
N SER A 280 -15.07 -13.20 4.05
CA SER A 280 -14.91 -11.80 4.42
C SER A 280 -15.82 -11.38 5.59
N LYS A 281 -17.07 -11.87 5.63
CA LYS A 281 -17.99 -11.67 6.77
C LYS A 281 -17.44 -12.28 8.07
N LYS A 282 -16.90 -13.50 8.02
CA LYS A 282 -16.31 -14.15 9.19
C LYS A 282 -15.18 -13.29 9.77
N LEU A 283 -14.28 -12.83 8.92
CA LEU A 283 -13.14 -12.00 9.30
C LEU A 283 -13.58 -10.70 9.98
N ILE A 284 -14.45 -9.93 9.34
CA ILE A 284 -14.75 -8.58 9.80
C ILE A 284 -15.64 -8.54 11.07
N LYS A 285 -16.29 -9.64 11.41
CA LYS A 285 -17.09 -9.76 12.65
C LYS A 285 -16.27 -9.59 13.92
N PHE A 286 -14.95 -9.77 13.87
CA PHE A 286 -14.07 -9.56 15.04
C PHE A 286 -13.88 -8.07 15.38
N ASN A 287 -14.20 -7.14 14.47
CA ASN A 287 -14.17 -5.71 14.76
C ASN A 287 -15.42 -5.31 15.56
N LYS A 288 -15.23 -4.37 16.51
CA LYS A 288 -16.29 -3.85 17.38
C LYS A 288 -16.87 -2.53 16.87
N ALA A 289 -16.00 -1.62 16.38
CA ALA A 289 -16.40 -0.33 15.86
C ALA A 289 -17.02 -0.47 14.46
N ARG A 290 -18.26 -0.98 14.40
CA ARG A 290 -19.01 -1.20 13.15
C ARG A 290 -20.52 -1.19 13.36
N ASN A 291 -21.25 -0.90 12.29
CA ASN A 291 -22.70 -1.07 12.26
C ASN A 291 -23.07 -2.55 12.16
N ASN A 292 -24.19 -2.94 12.76
CA ASN A 292 -24.71 -4.30 12.66
C ASN A 292 -25.39 -4.48 11.29
N LYS A 293 -24.58 -4.78 10.26
CA LYS A 293 -25.05 -5.00 8.89
C LYS A 293 -24.99 -6.47 8.52
N GLU A 294 -26.05 -6.95 7.87
CA GLU A 294 -26.03 -8.24 7.20
C GLU A 294 -25.52 -8.07 5.77
N ILE A 295 -24.73 -9.05 5.32
CA ILE A 295 -24.20 -9.08 3.95
C ILE A 295 -24.65 -10.37 3.29
N TYR A 296 -25.38 -10.24 2.18
CA TYR A 296 -25.84 -11.34 1.35
C TYR A 296 -25.05 -11.36 0.06
N PHE A 297 -24.87 -12.54 -0.51
CA PHE A 297 -24.30 -12.70 -1.84
C PHE A 297 -25.41 -12.76 -2.90
N ASN A 298 -25.16 -12.18 -4.06
CA ASN A 298 -26.05 -12.33 -5.24
C ASN A 298 -25.58 -13.46 -6.17
N ARG A 299 -24.28 -13.77 -6.12
CA ARG A 299 -23.66 -14.80 -6.95
C ARG A 299 -23.53 -16.08 -6.13
N GLU A 300 -24.42 -17.04 -6.37
CA GLU A 300 -24.50 -18.32 -5.62
C GLU A 300 -23.36 -19.29 -5.97
N GLU A 301 -22.65 -19.06 -7.06
CA GLU A 301 -21.54 -19.88 -7.46
C GLU A 301 -20.38 -19.79 -6.44
N LEU A 302 -19.70 -20.90 -6.23
CA LEU A 302 -18.49 -20.94 -5.41
C LEU A 302 -17.30 -20.41 -6.21
N GLY A 303 -16.55 -19.52 -5.60
CA GLY A 303 -15.25 -19.08 -6.10
C GLY A 303 -14.13 -20.04 -5.72
N ILE A 304 -12.97 -19.85 -6.32
CA ILE A 304 -11.77 -20.56 -5.91
C ILE A 304 -11.15 -19.76 -4.75
N ILE A 305 -11.05 -20.38 -3.59
CA ILE A 305 -10.25 -19.84 -2.47
C ILE A 305 -9.19 -20.88 -2.13
N LYS A 306 -7.93 -20.49 -2.20
CA LYS A 306 -6.80 -21.35 -1.81
C LYS A 306 -5.87 -20.60 -0.85
N TRP A 307 -5.41 -21.32 0.15
CA TRP A 307 -4.40 -20.85 1.08
C TRP A 307 -3.16 -21.72 0.97
N PHE A 308 -2.01 -21.08 0.76
CA PHE A 308 -0.71 -21.74 0.63
C PHE A 308 0.18 -21.37 1.82
N ASN A 309 0.55 -22.39 2.60
CA ASN A 309 1.52 -22.25 3.65
C ASN A 309 2.89 -22.66 3.09
N THR A 310 3.63 -21.71 2.51
CA THR A 310 4.92 -21.97 1.85
C THR A 310 6.07 -21.98 2.86
N TYR A 311 7.20 -22.61 2.50
CA TYR A 311 8.36 -22.66 3.39
C TYR A 311 8.98 -21.26 3.56
N ASN A 312 9.15 -20.51 2.47
CA ASN A 312 9.70 -19.16 2.48
C ASN A 312 9.09 -18.29 1.36
N GLU A 313 9.51 -17.02 1.30
CA GLU A 313 9.03 -16.03 0.35
C GLU A 313 9.39 -16.38 -1.11
N LYS A 314 10.52 -17.02 -1.35
CA LYS A 314 10.93 -17.47 -2.68
C LYS A 314 9.98 -18.54 -3.22
N MET A 315 9.66 -19.56 -2.42
CA MET A 315 8.68 -20.57 -2.81
C MET A 315 7.27 -19.97 -2.98
N GLN A 316 6.91 -18.97 -2.19
CA GLN A 316 5.70 -18.20 -2.38
C GLN A 316 5.66 -17.55 -3.77
N ALA A 317 6.72 -16.86 -4.16
CA ALA A 317 6.80 -16.16 -5.44
C ALA A 317 6.79 -17.14 -6.62
N GLU A 318 7.52 -18.26 -6.53
CA GLU A 318 7.51 -19.29 -7.59
C GLU A 318 6.11 -19.89 -7.74
N LYS A 319 5.43 -20.27 -6.66
CA LYS A 319 4.06 -20.81 -6.70
C LYS A 319 3.07 -19.81 -7.27
N LEU A 320 3.20 -18.52 -6.91
CA LEU A 320 2.42 -17.44 -7.48
C LEU A 320 2.55 -17.39 -9.00
N ALA A 321 3.80 -17.40 -9.50
CA ALA A 321 4.08 -17.34 -10.93
C ALA A 321 3.54 -18.56 -11.67
N ASP A 322 3.67 -19.78 -11.09
CA ASP A 322 3.09 -21.00 -11.65
C ASP A 322 1.57 -20.87 -11.87
N ILE A 323 0.85 -20.36 -10.86
CA ILE A 323 -0.61 -20.17 -10.94
C ILE A 323 -0.96 -19.14 -12.04
N ILE A 324 -0.21 -18.04 -12.13
CA ILE A 324 -0.43 -17.00 -13.15
C ILE A 324 -0.20 -17.56 -14.56
N GLU A 325 0.84 -18.37 -14.75
CA GLU A 325 1.11 -19.02 -16.04
C GLU A 325 0.05 -20.08 -16.39
N GLU A 326 -0.43 -20.85 -15.42
CA GLU A 326 -1.53 -21.78 -15.59
C GLU A 326 -2.81 -21.05 -16.01
N ASN A 327 -3.15 -19.96 -15.33
CA ASN A 327 -4.29 -19.13 -15.69
C ASN A 327 -4.16 -18.55 -17.10
N LYS A 328 -2.96 -18.15 -17.51
CA LYS A 328 -2.71 -17.68 -18.87
C LYS A 328 -2.91 -18.78 -19.91
N LYS A 329 -2.48 -20.02 -19.63
CA LYS A 329 -2.73 -21.19 -20.50
C LYS A 329 -4.23 -21.50 -20.62
N LEU A 330 -5.02 -21.24 -19.57
CA LEU A 330 -6.48 -21.35 -19.56
C LEU A 330 -7.18 -20.18 -20.26
N GLY A 331 -6.44 -19.23 -20.84
CA GLY A 331 -6.97 -18.08 -21.58
C GLY A 331 -7.30 -16.86 -20.71
N ILE A 332 -6.96 -16.87 -19.42
CA ILE A 332 -7.18 -15.72 -18.55
C ILE A 332 -6.09 -14.67 -18.80
N PRO A 333 -6.45 -13.44 -19.19
CA PRO A 333 -5.49 -12.38 -19.43
C PRO A 333 -4.74 -11.98 -18.15
N TYR A 334 -3.49 -11.54 -18.29
CA TYR A 334 -2.66 -11.13 -17.15
C TYR A 334 -3.28 -9.99 -16.32
N GLU A 335 -3.92 -9.02 -16.98
CA GLU A 335 -4.58 -7.86 -16.35
C GLU A 335 -5.79 -8.20 -15.48
N LYS A 336 -6.25 -9.46 -15.50
CA LYS A 336 -7.29 -9.98 -14.60
C LYS A 336 -6.73 -10.39 -13.24
N ASN A 337 -5.41 -10.46 -13.10
CA ASN A 337 -4.70 -10.90 -11.91
C ASN A 337 -4.17 -9.68 -11.14
N ALA A 338 -4.39 -9.64 -9.82
CA ALA A 338 -3.84 -8.62 -8.95
C ALA A 338 -3.08 -9.24 -7.77
N ILE A 339 -1.83 -8.86 -7.62
CA ILE A 339 -0.97 -9.23 -6.50
C ILE A 339 -1.00 -8.09 -5.50
N LEU A 340 -1.48 -8.38 -4.29
CA LEU A 340 -1.67 -7.43 -3.22
C LEU A 340 -0.75 -7.73 -2.04
N TYR A 341 -0.21 -6.67 -1.46
CA TYR A 341 0.69 -6.75 -0.32
C TYR A 341 0.46 -5.61 0.66
N ARG A 342 0.98 -5.76 1.89
CA ARG A 342 0.78 -4.77 2.96
C ARG A 342 1.65 -3.53 2.76
N THR A 343 2.92 -3.72 2.42
CA THR A 343 3.89 -2.64 2.14
C THR A 343 4.59 -2.88 0.81
N ASN A 344 5.11 -1.82 0.20
CA ASN A 344 5.78 -1.92 -1.09
C ASN A 344 7.03 -2.83 -1.07
N MET A 345 7.71 -2.92 0.06
CA MET A 345 8.88 -3.82 0.20
C MET A 345 8.54 -5.28 -0.11
N GLU A 346 7.34 -5.72 0.20
CA GLU A 346 6.89 -7.10 0.03
C GLU A 346 6.68 -7.52 -1.43
N SER A 347 6.71 -6.56 -2.36
CA SER A 347 6.55 -6.83 -3.79
C SER A 347 7.80 -7.46 -4.44
N MET A 348 8.98 -7.36 -3.81
CA MET A 348 10.26 -7.65 -4.46
C MET A 348 10.37 -9.07 -4.99
N ASN A 349 10.06 -10.07 -4.17
CA ASN A 349 10.13 -11.47 -4.62
C ASN A 349 9.14 -11.77 -5.75
N ALA A 350 7.99 -11.11 -5.77
CA ALA A 350 7.04 -11.20 -6.87
C ALA A 350 7.59 -10.52 -8.13
N ILE A 351 8.13 -9.31 -8.02
CA ILE A 351 8.76 -8.59 -9.15
C ILE A 351 9.92 -9.40 -9.73
N ASP A 352 10.80 -9.95 -8.86
CA ASP A 352 11.92 -10.79 -9.28
C ASP A 352 11.46 -11.98 -10.13
N VAL A 353 10.52 -12.77 -9.63
CA VAL A 353 10.07 -13.97 -10.35
C VAL A 353 9.33 -13.61 -11.64
N LEU A 354 8.50 -12.56 -11.64
CA LEU A 354 7.79 -12.10 -12.84
C LEU A 354 8.78 -11.62 -13.91
N THR A 355 9.83 -10.89 -13.51
CA THR A 355 10.90 -10.43 -14.41
C THR A 355 11.66 -11.63 -15.01
N ARG A 356 12.14 -12.57 -14.19
CA ARG A 356 12.85 -13.78 -14.64
C ARG A 356 12.02 -14.65 -15.59
N ARG A 357 10.71 -14.77 -15.33
CA ARG A 357 9.79 -15.55 -16.18
C ARG A 357 9.18 -14.75 -17.33
N LYS A 358 9.59 -13.46 -17.49
CA LYS A 358 9.09 -12.56 -18.53
C LYS A 358 7.56 -12.41 -18.53
N ILE A 359 6.96 -12.45 -17.35
CA ILE A 359 5.53 -12.20 -17.16
C ILE A 359 5.33 -10.68 -17.05
N PRO A 360 4.56 -10.06 -17.96
CA PRO A 360 4.36 -8.61 -17.92
C PRO A 360 3.58 -8.20 -16.68
N PHE A 361 3.98 -7.11 -16.05
CA PHE A 361 3.31 -6.56 -14.87
C PHE A 361 3.18 -5.03 -14.92
N THR A 362 2.32 -4.50 -14.08
CA THR A 362 2.10 -3.06 -13.89
C THR A 362 2.07 -2.74 -12.40
N LEU A 363 2.98 -1.88 -11.95
CA LEU A 363 2.98 -1.33 -10.59
C LEU A 363 2.00 -0.14 -10.53
N LEU A 364 1.00 -0.20 -9.64
CA LEU A 364 0.14 0.96 -9.40
C LEU A 364 0.82 2.02 -8.55
N ASP A 365 1.63 1.59 -7.58
CA ASP A 365 2.49 2.46 -6.75
C ASP A 365 3.78 2.81 -7.52
N ARG A 366 3.65 3.65 -8.53
CA ARG A 366 4.66 3.93 -9.58
C ARG A 366 6.01 4.45 -9.08
N GLU A 367 6.10 4.93 -7.86
CA GLU A 367 7.30 5.57 -7.33
C GLU A 367 8.23 4.60 -6.59
N TYR A 368 7.77 3.40 -6.26
CA TYR A 368 8.55 2.47 -5.47
C TYR A 368 9.45 1.57 -6.33
N ASN A 369 10.74 1.59 -6.01
CA ASN A 369 11.73 0.63 -6.48
C ASN A 369 12.63 0.27 -5.30
N PHE A 370 12.59 -0.98 -4.85
CA PHE A 370 13.36 -1.46 -3.70
C PHE A 370 14.87 -1.20 -3.84
N PHE A 371 15.44 -1.43 -5.01
CA PHE A 371 16.88 -1.20 -5.24
C PHE A 371 17.27 0.28 -5.28
N GLU A 372 16.30 1.20 -5.27
CA GLU A 372 16.52 2.64 -5.10
C GLU A 372 16.51 3.07 -3.61
N HIS A 373 16.15 2.18 -2.68
CA HIS A 373 16.30 2.45 -1.25
C HIS A 373 17.76 2.70 -0.89
N PHE A 374 18.04 3.66 0.01
CA PHE A 374 19.41 4.09 0.29
C PHE A 374 20.32 2.95 0.75
N ILE A 375 19.84 2.04 1.62
CA ILE A 375 20.57 0.85 2.07
C ILE A 375 20.97 -0.04 0.88
N CYS A 376 20.00 -0.30 -0.02
CA CYS A 376 20.26 -1.11 -1.21
C CYS A 376 21.26 -0.44 -2.16
N LYS A 377 21.12 0.88 -2.38
CA LYS A 377 22.09 1.67 -3.17
C LYS A 377 23.50 1.59 -2.60
N ASP A 378 23.64 1.68 -1.29
CA ASP A 378 24.94 1.61 -0.63
C ASP A 378 25.55 0.23 -0.78
N ILE A 379 24.81 -0.85 -0.53
CA ILE A 379 25.31 -2.22 -0.72
C ILE A 379 25.65 -2.47 -2.21
N ILE A 380 24.79 -2.03 -3.14
CA ILE A 380 25.06 -2.10 -4.58
C ILE A 380 26.34 -1.33 -4.95
N ALA A 381 26.57 -0.17 -4.36
CA ALA A 381 27.77 0.62 -4.61
C ALA A 381 29.04 -0.11 -4.13
N TYR A 382 29.01 -0.76 -2.95
CA TYR A 382 30.09 -1.63 -2.50
C TYR A 382 30.36 -2.77 -3.49
N LEU A 383 29.31 -3.45 -3.93
CA LEU A 383 29.39 -4.55 -4.89
C LEU A 383 29.90 -4.06 -6.27
N LYS A 384 29.45 -2.90 -6.77
CA LYS A 384 29.94 -2.30 -8.02
C LYS A 384 31.42 -1.98 -7.96
N LEU A 385 31.90 -1.40 -6.85
CA LEU A 385 33.33 -1.14 -6.65
C LEU A 385 34.17 -2.40 -6.64
N SER A 386 33.66 -3.54 -6.13
CA SER A 386 34.41 -4.80 -6.16
C SER A 386 34.60 -5.34 -7.57
N VAL A 387 33.67 -5.02 -8.49
CA VAL A 387 33.76 -5.39 -9.91
C VAL A 387 34.57 -4.36 -10.71
N ASN A 388 34.40 -3.08 -10.37
CA ASN A 388 35.08 -1.97 -11.06
C ASN A 388 35.61 -0.93 -10.06
N ASN A 389 36.91 -1.02 -9.74
CA ASN A 389 37.57 -0.09 -8.83
C ASN A 389 37.69 1.37 -9.36
N PHE A 390 37.30 1.63 -10.59
CA PHE A 390 37.29 2.96 -11.20
C PHE A 390 35.93 3.67 -11.05
N ASP A 391 34.92 3.01 -10.47
CA ASP A 391 33.61 3.61 -10.28
C ASP A 391 33.62 4.68 -9.18
N LYS A 392 33.94 5.89 -9.60
CA LYS A 392 34.01 7.08 -8.75
C LYS A 392 32.68 7.38 -8.05
N LYS A 393 31.55 7.16 -8.73
CA LYS A 393 30.23 7.42 -8.17
C LYS A 393 29.94 6.50 -6.99
N SER A 394 30.20 5.21 -7.16
CA SER A 394 30.04 4.22 -6.09
C SER A 394 31.02 4.47 -4.94
N PHE A 395 32.26 4.88 -5.22
CA PHE A 395 33.22 5.25 -4.19
C PHE A 395 32.72 6.42 -3.33
N ILE A 396 32.29 7.52 -3.95
CA ILE A 396 31.77 8.70 -3.24
C ILE A 396 30.57 8.33 -2.38
N GLN A 397 29.70 7.44 -2.86
CA GLN A 397 28.52 7.01 -2.14
C GLN A 397 28.83 6.29 -0.83
N ILE A 398 29.90 5.46 -0.79
CA ILE A 398 30.17 4.59 0.36
C ILE A 398 31.30 5.07 1.27
N ILE A 399 32.10 6.04 0.83
CA ILE A 399 33.39 6.35 1.49
C ILE A 399 33.23 6.76 2.97
N ASN A 400 32.13 7.36 3.36
CA ASN A 400 31.80 7.70 4.74
C ASN A 400 30.65 6.86 5.33
N LYS A 401 30.46 5.64 4.87
CA LYS A 401 29.43 4.72 5.36
C LYS A 401 30.00 3.33 5.65
N PRO A 402 30.59 3.08 6.85
CA PRO A 402 30.69 3.96 8.03
C PRO A 402 31.67 5.10 7.84
N PHE A 403 31.66 6.03 8.80
CA PHE A 403 32.44 7.26 8.74
C PHE A 403 33.95 7.01 8.69
N ARG A 404 34.61 7.48 7.60
CA ARG A 404 36.06 7.30 7.34
C ARG A 404 36.80 8.65 7.26
N TYR A 405 36.21 9.73 7.84
CA TYR A 405 36.82 11.06 7.92
C TYR A 405 37.06 11.73 6.56
N MET A 406 36.37 11.32 5.49
CA MET A 406 36.48 11.99 4.20
C MET A 406 35.75 13.32 4.23
N SER A 407 36.50 14.40 4.01
CA SER A 407 35.98 15.77 4.04
C SER A 407 35.19 16.11 2.78
N LYS A 408 34.26 17.10 2.89
CA LYS A 408 33.53 17.64 1.73
C LYS A 408 34.48 18.20 0.66
N SER A 409 35.66 18.73 1.04
CA SER A 409 36.66 19.23 0.11
C SER A 409 37.32 18.10 -0.69
N ASN A 410 37.57 16.93 -0.07
CA ASN A 410 38.09 15.75 -0.75
C ASN A 410 37.06 15.16 -1.74
N ILE A 411 35.78 15.14 -1.37
CA ILE A 411 34.71 14.72 -2.27
C ILE A 411 34.57 15.69 -3.45
N ALA A 412 34.64 17.01 -3.21
CA ALA A 412 34.63 18.00 -4.27
C ALA A 412 35.87 17.87 -5.22
N TYR A 413 37.04 17.56 -4.64
CA TYR A 413 38.25 17.31 -5.43
C TYR A 413 38.07 16.09 -6.35
N LEU A 414 37.52 14.97 -5.83
CA LEU A 414 37.20 13.78 -6.64
C LEU A 414 36.23 14.10 -7.77
N ASN A 415 35.19 14.87 -7.49
CA ASN A 415 34.18 15.23 -8.51
C ASN A 415 34.78 16.05 -9.66
N ASN A 416 35.77 16.90 -9.37
CA ASN A 416 36.46 17.75 -10.36
C ASN A 416 37.68 17.08 -10.98
N TYR A 417 37.99 15.84 -10.68
CA TYR A 417 39.10 15.10 -11.23
C TYR A 417 38.67 14.31 -12.47
N PHE A 418 39.20 14.64 -13.65
CA PHE A 418 38.72 14.13 -14.94
C PHE A 418 39.61 13.07 -15.58
N LYS A 419 40.76 12.70 -14.96
CA LYS A 419 41.57 11.61 -15.48
C LYS A 419 40.98 10.26 -15.11
N GLU A 420 41.21 9.25 -15.95
CA GLU A 420 40.82 7.86 -15.68
C GLU A 420 41.80 7.22 -14.70
N GLU A 421 41.58 7.49 -13.44
CA GLU A 421 42.32 6.91 -12.32
C GLU A 421 41.35 6.39 -11.26
N SER A 422 41.82 5.38 -10.50
CA SER A 422 41.00 4.87 -9.40
C SER A 422 40.79 5.93 -8.32
N PRO A 423 39.56 6.15 -7.86
CA PRO A 423 39.28 7.10 -6.78
C PRO A 423 40.05 6.82 -5.50
N PHE A 424 40.47 5.58 -5.27
CA PHE A 424 41.37 5.20 -4.17
C PHE A 424 42.75 5.85 -4.34
N ASP A 425 43.35 5.72 -5.53
CA ASP A 425 44.66 6.28 -5.82
C ASP A 425 44.65 7.81 -5.83
N ILE A 426 43.61 8.42 -6.44
CA ILE A 426 43.45 9.87 -6.45
C ILE A 426 43.50 10.47 -5.04
N ILE A 427 42.86 9.83 -4.05
CA ILE A 427 42.88 10.32 -2.66
C ILE A 427 44.15 9.95 -1.93
N ILE A 428 44.72 8.77 -2.17
CA ILE A 428 45.98 8.33 -1.54
C ILE A 428 47.14 9.24 -2.01
N ASP A 429 47.19 9.60 -3.29
CA ASP A 429 48.28 10.40 -3.89
C ASP A 429 48.10 11.92 -3.65
N LYS A 430 46.91 12.36 -3.21
CA LYS A 430 46.70 13.74 -2.85
C LYS A 430 47.58 14.15 -1.66
N GLU A 431 48.39 15.21 -1.85
CA GLU A 431 49.39 15.65 -0.84
C GLU A 431 48.75 15.98 0.51
N ASP A 432 47.64 16.68 0.51
CA ASP A 432 46.93 17.13 1.73
C ASP A 432 46.18 16.02 2.47
N THR A 433 46.12 14.77 1.96
CA THR A 433 45.43 13.67 2.63
C THR A 433 46.25 13.16 3.82
N PRO A 434 45.71 13.22 5.05
CA PRO A 434 46.41 12.76 6.24
C PRO A 434 46.83 11.26 6.15
N PRO A 435 47.99 10.87 6.71
CA PRO A 435 48.45 9.50 6.63
C PRO A 435 47.49 8.43 7.16
N PHE A 436 46.73 8.75 8.21
CA PHE A 436 45.72 7.84 8.76
C PHE A 436 44.55 7.61 7.79
N GLN A 437 44.15 8.66 7.04
CA GLN A 437 43.11 8.51 6.00
C GLN A 437 43.61 7.68 4.82
N LYS A 438 44.85 7.93 4.35
CA LYS A 438 45.46 7.12 3.29
C LYS A 438 45.46 5.65 3.67
N LYS A 439 45.82 5.32 4.94
CA LYS A 439 45.77 3.96 5.46
C LYS A 439 44.35 3.37 5.43
N LYS A 440 43.37 4.10 5.93
CA LYS A 440 41.95 3.64 5.91
C LYS A 440 41.41 3.40 4.51
N ILE A 441 41.81 4.23 3.54
CA ILE A 441 41.42 4.08 2.14
C ILE A 441 42.07 2.86 1.50
N ASP A 442 43.36 2.59 1.82
CA ASP A 442 44.07 1.40 1.34
C ASP A 442 43.53 0.11 1.98
N GLU A 443 43.11 0.16 3.24
CA GLU A 443 42.39 -0.93 3.91
C GLU A 443 41.05 -1.18 3.21
N LEU A 444 40.23 -0.15 2.99
CA LEU A 444 38.98 -0.28 2.28
C LEU A 444 39.20 -0.86 0.86
N ARG A 445 40.20 -0.43 0.13
CA ARG A 445 40.50 -0.99 -1.20
C ARG A 445 40.77 -2.49 -1.14
N LYS A 446 41.53 -2.96 -0.13
CA LYS A 446 41.80 -4.39 0.08
C LYS A 446 40.54 -5.17 0.37
N ASP A 447 39.64 -4.62 1.21
CA ASP A 447 38.36 -5.21 1.56
C ASP A 447 37.44 -5.28 0.35
N ILE A 448 37.32 -4.19 -0.42
CA ILE A 448 36.54 -4.15 -1.68
C ILE A 448 37.03 -5.23 -2.65
N ASN A 449 38.34 -5.36 -2.83
CA ASN A 449 38.93 -6.39 -3.71
C ASN A 449 38.73 -7.82 -3.17
N TYR A 450 38.51 -7.97 -1.87
CA TYR A 450 38.22 -9.26 -1.25
C TYR A 450 36.75 -9.71 -1.55
N LEU A 451 35.79 -8.78 -1.62
CA LEU A 451 34.38 -9.10 -1.90
C LEU A 451 34.23 -9.96 -3.17
N ASN A 452 35.00 -9.68 -4.21
CA ASN A 452 34.92 -10.42 -5.48
C ASN A 452 35.55 -11.83 -5.44
N LYS A 453 36.18 -12.21 -4.31
CA LYS A 453 36.81 -13.54 -4.11
C LYS A 453 35.94 -14.49 -3.29
N ILE A 454 34.84 -14.01 -2.75
CA ILE A 454 33.90 -14.76 -1.90
C ILE A 454 32.52 -14.85 -2.58
N SER A 455 31.66 -15.73 -2.07
CA SER A 455 30.27 -15.81 -2.61
C SER A 455 29.51 -14.52 -2.35
N LEU A 456 28.52 -14.23 -3.20
CA LEU A 456 27.68 -13.03 -3.09
C LEU A 456 27.04 -12.89 -1.70
N SER A 457 26.50 -13.97 -1.13
CA SER A 457 25.90 -13.96 0.21
C SER A 457 26.93 -13.59 1.30
N LEU A 458 28.15 -14.13 1.22
CA LEU A 458 29.24 -13.77 2.12
C LEU A 458 29.70 -12.34 1.90
N ALA A 459 29.75 -11.85 0.65
CA ALA A 459 30.12 -10.47 0.34
C ALA A 459 29.14 -9.47 0.96
N ILE A 460 27.83 -9.71 0.86
CA ILE A 460 26.81 -8.86 1.49
C ILE A 460 26.98 -8.89 3.02
N SER A 461 27.15 -10.06 3.62
CA SER A 461 27.36 -10.19 5.06
C SER A 461 28.64 -9.47 5.52
N TYR A 462 29.72 -9.57 4.74
CA TYR A 462 31.00 -8.89 5.01
C TYR A 462 30.84 -7.35 4.96
N ILE A 463 30.10 -6.83 3.96
CA ILE A 463 29.80 -5.39 3.88
C ILE A 463 29.04 -4.93 5.14
N VAL A 464 28.05 -5.68 5.55
CA VAL A 464 27.18 -5.29 6.66
C VAL A 464 27.91 -5.35 7.99
N MET A 465 28.63 -6.46 8.27
CA MET A 465 29.22 -6.74 9.57
C MET A 465 30.68 -6.31 9.65
N ASP A 466 31.56 -6.80 8.76
CA ASP A 466 33.00 -6.61 8.85
C ASP A 466 33.44 -5.22 8.39
N LEU A 467 32.82 -4.66 7.34
CA LEU A 467 33.06 -3.28 6.92
C LEU A 467 32.32 -2.25 7.79
N GLY A 468 31.49 -2.71 8.75
CA GLY A 468 30.84 -1.88 9.76
C GLY A 468 29.64 -1.07 9.23
N TYR A 469 28.99 -1.51 8.14
CA TYR A 469 27.82 -0.80 7.62
C TYR A 469 26.65 -0.81 8.63
N ILE A 470 26.55 -1.87 9.45
CA ILE A 470 25.53 -1.93 10.51
C ILE A 470 25.73 -0.84 11.58
N ASP A 471 26.97 -0.44 11.88
CA ASP A 471 27.24 0.64 12.83
C ASP A 471 26.79 1.99 12.27
N HIS A 472 26.99 2.21 10.96
CA HIS A 472 26.43 3.37 10.26
C HIS A 472 24.89 3.40 10.37
N LEU A 473 24.22 2.26 10.23
CA LEU A 473 22.76 2.19 10.36
C LEU A 473 22.30 2.40 11.81
N ARG A 474 23.05 1.99 12.81
CA ARG A 474 22.77 2.31 14.23
C ARG A 474 22.85 3.81 14.50
N GLU A 475 23.91 4.46 14.00
CA GLU A 475 24.01 5.92 14.09
C GLU A 475 22.86 6.62 13.36
N TYR A 476 22.49 6.12 12.19
CA TYR A 476 21.36 6.59 11.41
C TYR A 476 20.06 6.44 12.20
N SER A 477 19.78 5.24 12.75
CA SER A 477 18.61 4.94 13.57
C SER A 477 18.48 5.90 14.76
N GLN A 478 19.57 6.13 15.52
CA GLN A 478 19.58 7.03 16.66
C GLN A 478 19.33 8.49 16.26
N LYS A 479 19.93 8.95 15.16
CA LYS A 479 19.74 10.32 14.65
C LYS A 479 18.31 10.58 14.16
N PHE A 480 17.69 9.58 13.53
CA PHE A 480 16.42 9.76 12.84
C PHE A 480 15.22 9.25 13.64
N GLY A 481 15.42 8.62 14.80
CA GLY A 481 14.35 7.99 15.57
C GLY A 481 13.65 6.85 14.81
N GLN A 482 14.31 6.28 13.79
CA GLN A 482 13.80 5.13 13.04
C GLN A 482 14.22 3.84 13.74
N SER A 483 13.35 2.82 13.72
CA SER A 483 13.70 1.51 14.29
C SER A 483 14.90 0.91 13.57
N LEU A 484 15.91 0.44 14.33
CA LEU A 484 17.01 -0.31 13.74
C LEU A 484 16.51 -1.61 13.10
N ASP A 485 15.53 -2.26 13.72
CA ASP A 485 14.95 -3.49 13.22
C ASP A 485 14.34 -3.29 11.82
N ASP A 486 13.69 -2.14 11.56
CA ASP A 486 13.13 -1.81 10.24
C ASP A 486 14.25 -1.64 9.18
N LEU A 487 15.41 -1.11 9.56
CA LEU A 487 16.57 -0.96 8.68
C LEU A 487 17.26 -2.31 8.42
N GLU A 488 17.39 -3.15 9.43
CA GLU A 488 17.91 -4.52 9.32
C GLU A 488 16.98 -5.37 8.43
N ASP A 489 15.68 -5.16 8.51
CA ASP A 489 14.68 -5.81 7.66
C ASP A 489 14.93 -5.58 6.16
N ILE A 490 15.39 -4.39 5.80
CA ILE A 490 15.76 -4.06 4.40
C ILE A 490 16.99 -4.83 3.96
N ILE A 491 17.97 -4.99 4.86
CA ILE A 491 19.17 -5.79 4.57
C ILE A 491 18.79 -7.26 4.35
N GLU A 492 17.92 -7.81 5.19
CA GLU A 492 17.48 -9.20 5.05
C GLU A 492 16.68 -9.41 3.75
N GLU A 493 15.82 -8.46 3.38
CA GLU A 493 15.11 -8.49 2.08
C GLU A 493 16.11 -8.42 0.91
N PHE A 494 17.17 -7.61 1.04
CA PHE A 494 18.22 -7.55 0.02
C PHE A 494 19.00 -8.87 -0.10
N LYS A 495 19.30 -9.54 1.02
CA LYS A 495 19.92 -10.88 1.02
C LYS A 495 19.03 -11.90 0.34
N VAL A 496 17.72 -11.89 0.64
CA VAL A 496 16.73 -12.77 -0.01
C VAL A 496 16.69 -12.53 -1.52
N ALA A 497 16.69 -11.26 -1.97
CA ALA A 497 16.75 -10.92 -3.39
C ALA A 497 18.05 -11.38 -4.07
N ALA A 498 19.15 -11.46 -3.33
CA ALA A 498 20.43 -11.94 -3.82
C ALA A 498 20.54 -13.48 -3.84
N GLU A 499 19.63 -14.20 -3.17
CA GLU A 499 19.63 -15.66 -3.16
C GLU A 499 19.43 -16.26 -4.56
N GLY A 500 20.30 -17.19 -4.92
CA GLY A 500 20.24 -17.90 -6.20
C GLY A 500 21.18 -17.35 -7.27
N TYR A 501 21.79 -16.18 -7.04
CA TYR A 501 22.86 -15.66 -7.90
C TYR A 501 24.23 -16.12 -7.36
N LYS A 502 25.06 -16.64 -8.28
CA LYS A 502 26.38 -17.20 -7.89
C LYS A 502 27.44 -16.15 -7.78
N THR A 503 27.35 -15.10 -8.57
CA THR A 503 28.37 -14.05 -8.67
C THR A 503 27.78 -12.66 -8.45
N ILE A 504 28.63 -11.73 -8.01
CA ILE A 504 28.25 -10.30 -7.89
C ILE A 504 27.80 -9.76 -9.25
N PHE A 505 28.49 -10.15 -10.33
CA PHE A 505 28.16 -9.66 -11.67
C PHE A 505 26.75 -10.09 -12.13
N GLU A 506 26.40 -11.37 -11.94
CA GLU A 506 25.04 -11.87 -12.28
C GLU A 506 23.97 -11.11 -11.50
N PHE A 507 24.19 -10.85 -10.22
CA PHE A 507 23.24 -10.13 -9.40
C PHE A 507 23.11 -8.66 -9.81
N LEU A 508 24.22 -7.96 -10.10
CA LEU A 508 24.16 -6.57 -10.57
C LEU A 508 23.45 -6.45 -11.92
N ALA A 509 23.67 -7.41 -12.84
CA ALA A 509 22.93 -7.46 -14.10
C ALA A 509 21.42 -7.64 -13.88
N HIS A 510 21.04 -8.51 -12.94
CA HIS A 510 19.64 -8.69 -12.55
C HIS A 510 19.03 -7.43 -11.92
N VAL A 511 19.77 -6.73 -11.05
CA VAL A 511 19.32 -5.45 -10.48
C VAL A 511 18.99 -4.44 -11.58
N ASP A 512 19.83 -4.34 -12.61
CA ASP A 512 19.61 -3.46 -13.74
C ASP A 512 18.39 -3.92 -14.57
N GLU A 513 18.21 -5.24 -14.81
CA GLU A 513 17.02 -5.79 -15.50
C GLU A 513 15.72 -5.49 -14.75
N VAL A 514 15.71 -5.61 -13.41
CA VAL A 514 14.55 -5.25 -12.59
C VAL A 514 14.25 -3.75 -12.69
N LYS A 515 15.27 -2.88 -12.65
CA LYS A 515 15.09 -1.44 -12.83
C LYS A 515 14.47 -1.11 -14.17
N GLU A 516 14.95 -1.72 -15.26
CA GLU A 516 14.39 -1.54 -16.61
C GLU A 516 12.94 -2.00 -16.67
N SER A 517 12.62 -3.17 -16.12
CA SER A 517 11.25 -3.71 -16.07
C SER A 517 10.27 -2.79 -15.34
N ILE A 518 10.71 -2.19 -14.22
CA ILE A 518 9.92 -1.22 -13.46
C ILE A 518 9.72 0.07 -14.30
N GLU A 519 10.76 0.57 -14.95
CA GLU A 519 10.67 1.77 -15.80
C GLU A 519 9.77 1.55 -17.03
N GLU A 520 9.82 0.37 -17.64
CA GLU A 520 8.89 0.00 -18.71
C GLU A 520 7.44 -0.05 -18.22
N SER A 521 7.22 -0.63 -17.02
CA SER A 521 5.90 -0.64 -16.37
C SER A 521 5.33 0.77 -16.18
N LYS A 522 6.18 1.76 -15.81
CA LYS A 522 5.78 3.17 -15.64
C LYS A 522 5.37 3.84 -16.96
N LYS A 523 5.98 3.47 -18.08
CA LYS A 523 5.74 4.07 -19.40
C LYS A 523 4.45 3.56 -20.07
N LYS A 524 3.97 2.39 -19.69
CA LYS A 524 2.75 1.80 -20.26
C LYS A 524 1.53 2.61 -19.82
N LYS A 525 0.80 3.18 -20.80
CA LYS A 525 -0.44 3.92 -20.56
C LYS A 525 -1.63 3.01 -20.27
N ASP A 526 -1.64 1.83 -20.85
CA ASP A 526 -2.65 0.80 -20.64
C ASP A 526 -2.16 -0.20 -19.59
N ARG A 527 -3.06 -0.69 -18.75
CA ARG A 527 -2.77 -1.64 -17.67
C ARG A 527 -2.58 -3.05 -18.25
N GLU A 528 -1.57 -3.21 -19.10
CA GLU A 528 -1.19 -4.52 -19.64
C GLU A 528 -0.30 -5.23 -18.63
N GLY A 529 -0.69 -6.47 -18.27
CA GLY A 529 0.06 -7.29 -17.35
C GLY A 529 -0.60 -7.48 -15.98
N VAL A 530 0.05 -8.26 -15.14
CA VAL A 530 -0.38 -8.52 -13.76
C VAL A 530 -0.29 -7.23 -12.95
N ILE A 531 -1.34 -6.91 -12.21
CA ILE A 531 -1.39 -5.70 -11.39
C ILE A 531 -0.68 -5.98 -10.05
N LEU A 532 0.27 -5.14 -9.67
CA LEU A 532 0.93 -5.17 -8.37
C LEU A 532 0.63 -3.88 -7.61
N SER A 533 0.18 -4.00 -6.36
CA SER A 533 -0.11 -2.83 -5.51
C SER A 533 -0.19 -3.18 -4.04
N THR A 534 0.01 -2.19 -3.19
CA THR A 534 -0.45 -2.27 -1.81
C THR A 534 -1.99 -2.38 -1.76
N ILE A 535 -2.52 -2.98 -0.69
CA ILE A 535 -3.99 -3.04 -0.52
C ILE A 535 -4.59 -1.63 -0.46
N HIS A 536 -3.88 -0.65 0.11
CA HIS A 536 -4.33 0.75 0.11
C HIS A 536 -4.50 1.31 -1.30
N GLY A 537 -3.58 0.98 -2.22
CA GLY A 537 -3.59 1.48 -3.60
C GLY A 537 -4.73 0.95 -4.46
N VAL A 538 -5.33 -0.18 -4.08
CA VAL A 538 -6.44 -0.80 -4.83
C VAL A 538 -7.83 -0.54 -4.22
N LYS A 539 -7.94 0.33 -3.22
CA LYS A 539 -9.26 0.68 -2.68
C LYS A 539 -10.16 1.24 -3.79
N GLY A 540 -11.39 0.75 -3.87
CA GLY A 540 -12.34 1.11 -4.93
C GLY A 540 -12.19 0.33 -6.24
N MET A 541 -11.14 -0.46 -6.41
CA MET A 541 -10.91 -1.33 -7.57
C MET A 541 -11.46 -2.74 -7.34
N GLU A 542 -11.49 -3.56 -8.41
CA GLU A 542 -11.91 -4.96 -8.37
C GLU A 542 -11.17 -5.77 -9.43
N PHE A 543 -10.86 -7.03 -9.11
CA PHE A 543 -10.10 -7.92 -9.98
C PHE A 543 -10.72 -9.32 -9.99
N TYR A 544 -10.58 -10.03 -11.10
CA TYR A 544 -11.10 -11.39 -11.20
C TYR A 544 -10.38 -12.33 -10.25
N ILE A 545 -9.05 -12.22 -10.21
CA ILE A 545 -8.18 -13.06 -9.40
C ILE A 545 -7.32 -12.15 -8.51
N VAL A 546 -7.33 -12.42 -7.22
CA VAL A 546 -6.54 -11.69 -6.22
C VAL A 546 -5.59 -12.64 -5.50
N TYR A 547 -4.34 -12.24 -5.40
CA TYR A 547 -3.30 -12.89 -4.61
C TYR A 547 -2.90 -11.97 -3.48
N ILE A 548 -2.96 -12.43 -2.22
CA ILE A 548 -2.48 -11.66 -1.06
C ILE A 548 -1.24 -12.35 -0.52
N LEU A 549 -0.13 -11.63 -0.52
CA LEU A 549 1.18 -12.13 -0.10
C LEU A 549 1.41 -11.93 1.39
N ASN A 550 2.30 -12.75 1.95
CA ASN A 550 2.85 -12.60 3.29
C ASN A 550 1.78 -12.49 4.39
N CYS A 551 0.76 -13.36 4.33
CA CYS A 551 -0.29 -13.44 5.36
C CYS A 551 0.25 -14.11 6.63
N CYS A 552 1.17 -13.45 7.33
CA CYS A 552 1.77 -13.89 8.60
C CYS A 552 1.76 -12.76 9.62
N GLU A 553 1.84 -13.13 10.91
CA GLU A 553 1.99 -12.17 12.00
C GLU A 553 3.21 -11.25 11.75
N ASP A 554 3.17 -10.04 12.27
CA ASP A 554 4.12 -8.95 12.06
C ASP A 554 4.15 -8.37 10.64
N THR A 555 3.35 -8.93 9.71
CA THR A 555 3.10 -8.37 8.37
C THR A 555 1.62 -8.05 8.18
N PHE A 556 0.75 -9.01 8.40
CA PHE A 556 -0.70 -8.89 8.51
C PHE A 556 -1.21 -9.60 9.80
N PRO A 557 -1.42 -8.87 10.90
CA PRO A 557 -1.26 -7.41 11.11
C PRO A 557 0.21 -6.97 11.10
N HIS A 558 0.46 -5.71 10.72
CA HIS A 558 1.79 -5.12 10.76
C HIS A 558 2.28 -4.97 12.20
N SER A 559 3.58 -5.18 12.42
CA SER A 559 4.21 -5.15 13.77
C SER A 559 3.90 -3.88 14.55
N SER A 560 3.95 -2.71 13.90
CA SER A 560 3.67 -1.42 14.54
C SER A 560 2.20 -1.22 14.94
N SER A 561 1.28 -1.98 14.37
CA SER A 561 -0.17 -1.78 14.52
C SER A 561 -0.90 -2.92 15.22
N LYS A 562 -0.24 -4.08 15.39
CA LYS A 562 -0.88 -5.29 15.91
C LYS A 562 -1.45 -5.17 17.33
N ASP A 563 -0.85 -4.31 18.15
CA ASP A 563 -1.25 -4.10 19.55
C ASP A 563 -2.06 -2.81 19.74
N THR A 564 -1.96 -1.86 18.82
CA THR A 564 -2.56 -0.52 18.94
C THR A 564 -3.75 -0.30 18.03
N ASN A 565 -3.77 -0.90 16.83
CA ASN A 565 -4.80 -0.67 15.83
C ASN A 565 -5.18 -1.92 15.02
N ILE A 566 -5.38 -3.03 15.71
CA ILE A 566 -5.69 -4.34 15.09
C ILE A 566 -6.96 -4.29 14.23
N GLU A 567 -7.94 -3.47 14.59
CA GLU A 567 -9.19 -3.38 13.84
C GLU A 567 -8.99 -2.72 12.46
N GLU A 568 -8.09 -1.74 12.34
CA GLU A 568 -7.76 -1.16 11.03
C GLU A 568 -6.97 -2.14 10.16
N GLU A 569 -6.01 -2.87 10.73
CA GLU A 569 -5.29 -3.93 10.00
C GLU A 569 -6.26 -5.01 9.50
N ARG A 570 -7.28 -5.37 10.29
CA ARG A 570 -8.33 -6.30 9.87
C ARG A 570 -9.20 -5.71 8.75
N ARG A 571 -9.55 -4.42 8.81
CA ARG A 571 -10.24 -3.71 7.71
C ARG A 571 -9.39 -3.71 6.45
N LEU A 572 -8.08 -3.50 6.57
CA LEU A 572 -7.18 -3.52 5.43
C LEU A 572 -7.16 -4.90 4.76
N PHE A 573 -7.04 -5.97 5.56
CA PHE A 573 -7.10 -7.34 5.03
C PHE A 573 -8.47 -7.65 4.41
N TYR A 574 -9.56 -7.21 5.05
CA TYR A 574 -10.92 -7.28 4.53
C TYR A 574 -11.06 -6.55 3.18
N VAL A 575 -10.49 -5.35 3.06
CA VAL A 575 -10.44 -4.63 1.76
C VAL A 575 -9.75 -5.48 0.72
N GLY A 576 -8.59 -6.06 1.02
CA GLY A 576 -7.87 -6.95 0.10
C GLY A 576 -8.71 -8.12 -0.41
N ILE A 577 -9.36 -8.86 0.49
CA ILE A 577 -10.23 -9.99 0.16
C ILE A 577 -11.40 -9.55 -0.72
N THR A 578 -12.05 -8.43 -0.37
CA THR A 578 -13.23 -7.92 -1.10
C THR A 578 -12.93 -7.31 -2.46
N ARG A 579 -11.65 -7.27 -2.88
CA ARG A 579 -11.27 -6.93 -4.26
C ARG A 579 -11.47 -8.10 -5.21
N ALA A 580 -11.50 -9.35 -4.70
CA ALA A 580 -11.66 -10.55 -5.52
C ALA A 580 -13.11 -10.70 -6.02
N ILE A 581 -13.23 -10.99 -7.32
CA ILE A 581 -14.52 -11.32 -7.97
C ILE A 581 -14.74 -12.83 -7.93
N ASP A 582 -13.82 -13.60 -8.52
CA ASP A 582 -13.97 -15.03 -8.75
C ASP A 582 -12.99 -15.89 -7.96
N GLU A 583 -11.74 -15.44 -7.78
CA GLU A 583 -10.68 -16.24 -7.17
C GLU A 583 -9.85 -15.44 -6.16
N LEU A 584 -9.50 -16.10 -5.06
CA LEU A 584 -8.69 -15.55 -3.99
C LEU A 584 -7.60 -16.55 -3.57
N TYR A 585 -6.36 -16.13 -3.67
CA TYR A 585 -5.20 -16.90 -3.26
C TYR A 585 -4.48 -16.18 -2.11
N LEU A 586 -4.27 -16.88 -1.01
CA LEU A 586 -3.62 -16.35 0.20
C LEU A 586 -2.31 -17.11 0.42
N PHE A 587 -1.24 -16.40 0.76
CA PHE A 587 0.07 -16.99 0.95
C PHE A 587 0.65 -16.63 2.31
N SER A 588 1.12 -17.65 3.04
CA SER A 588 1.74 -17.51 4.36
C SER A 588 3.09 -18.24 4.36
N PRO A 589 4.21 -17.54 4.11
CA PRO A 589 5.53 -18.15 4.24
C PRO A 589 5.86 -18.37 5.72
N ARG A 590 6.30 -19.60 6.07
CA ARG A 590 6.69 -19.98 7.46
C ARG A 590 8.01 -19.36 7.89
N ASN A 591 8.92 -19.19 6.95
CA ASN A 591 10.21 -18.54 7.18
C ASN A 591 10.23 -17.26 6.35
N ARG A 592 10.38 -16.13 7.01
CA ARG A 592 10.46 -14.83 6.38
C ARG A 592 11.72 -14.12 6.88
N LYS A 593 12.58 -13.69 5.94
CA LYS A 593 13.85 -13.03 6.27
C LYS A 593 14.69 -13.84 7.26
N GLY A 594 14.75 -15.17 7.10
CA GLY A 594 15.49 -16.07 7.98
C GLY A 594 14.82 -16.35 9.34
N GLN A 595 13.67 -15.75 9.64
CA GLN A 595 12.94 -15.94 10.90
C GLN A 595 11.67 -16.74 10.69
N PHE A 596 11.34 -17.62 11.63
CA PHE A 596 10.04 -18.28 11.67
C PHE A 596 8.94 -17.27 12.01
N LYS A 597 7.85 -17.29 11.23
CA LYS A 597 6.67 -16.44 11.43
C LYS A 597 5.43 -17.30 11.58
N ASP A 598 4.59 -16.93 12.55
CA ASP A 598 3.29 -17.50 12.72
C ASP A 598 2.34 -17.08 11.59
N ILE A 599 1.36 -17.95 11.31
CA ILE A 599 0.30 -17.64 10.35
C ILE A 599 -0.51 -16.45 10.87
N SER A 600 -0.85 -15.53 9.98
CA SER A 600 -1.71 -14.40 10.33
C SER A 600 -3.00 -14.87 11.02
N ARG A 601 -3.35 -14.22 12.13
CA ARG A 601 -4.65 -14.43 12.79
C ARG A 601 -5.83 -14.20 11.85
N PHE A 602 -5.66 -13.36 10.83
CA PHE A 602 -6.70 -13.08 9.84
C PHE A 602 -7.02 -14.28 8.93
N ILE A 603 -6.06 -15.16 8.72
CA ILE A 603 -6.30 -16.45 8.03
C ILE A 603 -7.24 -17.33 8.89
N ILE A 604 -7.03 -17.36 10.20
CA ILE A 604 -7.84 -18.15 11.15
C ILE A 604 -9.22 -17.51 11.30
N GLU A 605 -9.28 -16.20 11.55
CA GLU A 605 -10.53 -15.44 11.73
C GLU A 605 -11.45 -15.50 10.50
N GLY A 606 -10.88 -15.52 9.30
CA GLY A 606 -11.62 -15.68 8.04
C GLY A 606 -12.03 -17.11 7.72
N GLY A 607 -11.53 -18.10 8.48
CA GLY A 607 -11.78 -19.54 8.27
C GLY A 607 -11.06 -20.11 7.04
N PHE A 608 -9.96 -19.46 6.61
CA PHE A 608 -9.19 -19.92 5.44
C PHE A 608 -8.32 -21.13 5.75
N ASN A 609 -7.99 -21.36 7.01
CA ASN A 609 -7.28 -22.57 7.49
C ASN A 609 -8.16 -23.83 7.48
N ASP A 610 -9.47 -23.68 7.36
CA ASP A 610 -10.43 -24.78 7.31
C ASP A 610 -10.80 -25.17 5.85
N LEU A 611 -10.22 -24.50 4.87
CA LEU A 611 -10.39 -24.84 3.47
C LEU A 611 -9.86 -26.27 3.19
N PRO A 612 -10.47 -27.01 2.25
CA PRO A 612 -9.94 -28.30 1.82
C PRO A 612 -8.46 -28.13 1.43
N VAL A 613 -7.62 -28.99 1.97
CA VAL A 613 -6.19 -28.98 1.63
C VAL A 613 -6.07 -29.24 0.14
N ASP A 614 -5.20 -28.49 -0.55
CA ASP A 614 -4.81 -28.84 -1.89
C ASP A 614 -4.11 -30.20 -1.83
N THR A 615 -4.82 -31.24 -2.23
CA THR A 615 -4.29 -32.60 -2.30
C THR A 615 -3.36 -32.76 -3.49
N TYR A 616 -3.04 -31.69 -4.24
CA TYR A 616 -2.26 -31.73 -5.49
C TYR A 616 -2.82 -32.73 -6.50
N GLY A 617 -4.12 -32.99 -6.40
CA GLY A 617 -4.82 -34.00 -7.19
C GLY A 617 -4.49 -35.45 -6.83
N TYR A 618 -3.92 -35.67 -5.62
CA TYR A 618 -3.84 -37.02 -5.03
C TYR A 618 -5.12 -37.33 -4.25
N GLU A 619 -5.53 -38.59 -4.28
CA GLU A 619 -6.76 -39.08 -3.64
C GLU A 619 -6.44 -40.31 -2.76
N ILE A 620 -7.23 -40.49 -1.72
CA ILE A 620 -7.16 -41.71 -0.90
C ILE A 620 -7.47 -42.92 -1.80
N GLY A 621 -6.70 -44.00 -1.64
CA GLY A 621 -6.81 -45.22 -2.44
C GLY A 621 -6.04 -45.18 -3.78
N ARG A 622 -5.43 -44.04 -4.15
CA ARG A 622 -4.67 -43.92 -5.40
C ARG A 622 -3.25 -44.46 -5.24
N ARG A 623 -2.77 -45.17 -6.28
CA ARG A 623 -1.38 -45.63 -6.35
C ARG A 623 -0.44 -44.51 -6.73
N ILE A 624 0.72 -44.50 -6.07
CA ILE A 624 1.81 -43.55 -6.32
C ILE A 624 3.14 -44.32 -6.36
N THR A 625 4.14 -43.70 -6.97
CA THR A 625 5.53 -44.15 -6.89
C THR A 625 6.37 -43.12 -6.18
N HIS A 626 6.99 -43.50 -5.06
CA HIS A 626 7.94 -42.67 -4.30
C HIS A 626 9.36 -43.00 -4.77
N LYS A 627 10.19 -41.96 -5.03
CA LYS A 627 11.57 -42.14 -5.54
C LYS A 627 12.44 -43.07 -4.70
N THR A 628 12.25 -43.08 -3.37
CA THR A 628 13.10 -43.87 -2.45
C THR A 628 12.42 -45.16 -2.00
N TYR A 629 11.08 -45.13 -1.83
CA TYR A 629 10.34 -46.22 -1.18
C TYR A 629 9.51 -47.08 -2.15
N GLY A 630 9.58 -46.80 -3.45
CA GLY A 630 8.86 -47.56 -4.45
C GLY A 630 7.38 -47.25 -4.54
N THR A 631 6.60 -48.19 -5.02
CA THR A 631 5.14 -48.06 -5.21
C THR A 631 4.38 -48.27 -3.90
N GLY A 632 3.27 -47.51 -3.73
CA GLY A 632 2.40 -47.61 -2.58
C GLY A 632 1.02 -47.02 -2.85
N ILE A 633 0.11 -47.18 -1.89
CA ILE A 633 -1.26 -46.67 -1.93
C ILE A 633 -1.43 -45.61 -0.83
N ILE A 634 -2.05 -44.50 -1.16
CA ILE A 634 -2.38 -43.45 -0.20
C ILE A 634 -3.56 -43.95 0.66
N GLU A 635 -3.32 -44.13 1.96
CA GLU A 635 -4.37 -44.57 2.93
C GLU A 635 -5.07 -43.38 3.59
N GLU A 636 -4.33 -42.30 3.88
CA GLU A 636 -4.89 -41.11 4.52
C GLU A 636 -4.30 -39.84 3.87
N LEU A 637 -5.14 -38.86 3.69
CA LEU A 637 -4.76 -37.49 3.31
C LEU A 637 -5.31 -36.50 4.34
N GLY A 638 -4.42 -35.87 5.08
CA GLY A 638 -4.73 -34.82 6.05
C GLY A 638 -4.21 -33.44 5.60
N LYS A 639 -4.37 -32.44 6.46
CA LYS A 639 -4.02 -31.02 6.16
C LYS A 639 -2.58 -30.81 5.65
N ASP A 640 -1.62 -31.64 5.98
CA ASP A 640 -0.24 -31.63 5.46
C ASP A 640 0.39 -33.01 5.54
N LYS A 641 -0.41 -34.07 5.70
CA LYS A 641 0.08 -35.42 5.95
C LYS A 641 -0.55 -36.39 4.98
N ALA A 642 0.29 -37.09 4.22
CA ALA A 642 -0.11 -38.27 3.46
C ALA A 642 0.42 -39.52 4.16
N THR A 643 -0.44 -40.44 4.51
CA THR A 643 -0.04 -41.76 4.97
C THR A 643 -0.11 -42.73 3.79
N ILE A 644 1.01 -43.35 3.48
CA ILE A 644 1.19 -44.19 2.31
C ILE A 644 1.58 -45.58 2.81
N ARG A 645 0.82 -46.60 2.38
CA ARG A 645 1.22 -48.01 2.53
C ARG A 645 1.97 -48.42 1.27
N PHE A 646 3.23 -48.76 1.41
CA PHE A 646 4.09 -49.25 0.33
C PHE A 646 3.88 -50.74 0.07
N ASP A 647 4.26 -51.21 -1.12
CA ASP A 647 4.13 -52.61 -1.53
C ASP A 647 4.99 -53.56 -0.69
N ASP A 648 6.01 -53.06 0.03
CA ASP A 648 6.79 -53.80 1.02
C ASP A 648 6.06 -54.04 2.38
N GLY A 649 4.85 -53.51 2.52
CA GLY A 649 3.99 -53.63 3.72
C GLY A 649 4.20 -52.51 4.74
N GLU A 650 5.23 -51.65 4.56
CA GLU A 650 5.51 -50.55 5.47
C GLU A 650 4.49 -49.40 5.28
N VAL A 651 4.06 -48.81 6.37
CA VAL A 651 3.19 -47.61 6.37
C VAL A 651 4.01 -46.44 6.86
N ARG A 652 4.10 -45.43 6.02
CA ARG A 652 4.87 -44.23 6.32
C ARG A 652 4.06 -42.97 6.11
N SER A 653 4.30 -41.98 6.95
CA SER A 653 3.63 -40.71 6.87
C SER A 653 4.61 -39.62 6.45
N PHE A 654 4.20 -38.81 5.48
CA PHE A 654 5.00 -37.74 4.90
C PHE A 654 4.20 -36.45 4.90
N SER A 655 4.88 -35.30 4.85
CA SER A 655 4.24 -34.08 4.40
C SER A 655 3.95 -34.24 2.89
N LEU A 656 2.68 -34.20 2.51
CA LEU A 656 2.26 -34.31 1.10
C LEU A 656 2.91 -33.21 0.27
N LYS A 657 3.01 -32.03 0.83
CA LYS A 657 3.67 -30.88 0.23
C LYS A 657 5.15 -31.17 -0.06
N VAL A 658 5.90 -31.69 0.93
CA VAL A 658 7.31 -32.04 0.72
C VAL A 658 7.48 -33.09 -0.36
N LEU A 659 6.57 -34.06 -0.42
CA LEU A 659 6.58 -35.09 -1.47
C LEU A 659 6.42 -34.50 -2.88
N VAL A 660 5.50 -33.56 -3.04
CA VAL A 660 5.15 -32.96 -4.34
C VAL A 660 6.17 -31.90 -4.74
N ASP A 661 6.49 -30.96 -3.85
CA ASP A 661 7.39 -29.84 -4.14
C ASP A 661 8.81 -30.31 -4.48
N ASN A 662 9.25 -31.42 -3.90
CA ASN A 662 10.55 -32.04 -4.22
C ASN A 662 10.46 -33.13 -5.31
N GLY A 663 9.30 -33.30 -5.92
CA GLY A 663 9.08 -34.31 -6.95
C GLY A 663 9.40 -35.73 -6.48
N LEU A 664 9.15 -36.02 -5.20
CA LEU A 664 9.46 -37.33 -4.60
C LEU A 664 8.41 -38.38 -4.91
N VAL A 665 7.24 -37.98 -5.36
CA VAL A 665 6.13 -38.86 -5.74
C VAL A 665 5.59 -38.52 -7.13
N ASN A 666 5.23 -39.58 -7.84
CA ASN A 666 4.55 -39.50 -9.12
C ASN A 666 3.24 -40.29 -9.06
N LYS A 667 2.21 -39.83 -9.79
CA LYS A 667 0.97 -40.59 -9.98
C LYS A 667 1.25 -41.76 -10.91
N VAL A 668 0.75 -42.93 -10.54
CA VAL A 668 0.82 -44.13 -11.38
C VAL A 668 -0.42 -44.21 -12.25
#